data_93a2625360c8d5afd7aa54b1a51b744f
#
_entry.id   93a2625360c8d5afd7aa54b1a51b744f
#
_cell.length_a   1.000
_cell.length_b   1.000
_cell.length_c   1.000
_cell.angle_alpha   90.00
_cell.angle_beta   90.00
_cell.angle_gamma   90.00
#
_symmetry.space_group_name_H-M   'P 1'
#
loop_
_entity.id
_entity.type
_entity.pdbx_description
1 polymer ?
#
loop_
_entity_poly.entity_id
_entity_poly.type
_entity_poly.pdbx_seq_one_letter_code
_entity_poly.pdbx_strand_id
1 'polypeptide(L)'
;MSLDTVKRAEDTPDERQPYAELGMKTDEYDRVREILGRRPTSSELAIYSVMWSEHCSYKSSKVHLRQFGTKAPKSEALLVGMGENAGVVDIGDGWAATFKIESHNHPSYVEPHQGAATGVGGIVRDIMSMGARPIAVMDALRFGAADAHDTRRVLPGVVEGISHYGNCLGLPNIGGEVVFDPCYIGNPLVNALCVGLLRKDQIKLATAPGPGNKVVLFGALTGPDGIGGASVLASATFEDESHAKRPSVQVGDPFMEKLLIECCLELYQADVVVGIQDLGAAGVSCATTELAAKGTGGMDVKLDLVPLRDPSLRPEEILMSESQERMMAVVTPDDIDAFMAICAKWDIPATVIGEVTDSGRLVMTWYGETIVDIPPGTAADEGPVYERPFHEPIGQAALNADEAGRLDRPSDLRATLLTLLGSPNLASKEWVTSQYDRYVRGNTVLAQPADAGLLRISEVMPGAEETTRGIALATDGNGRYARLDPYAGAQLALAEAYRNVAVTGAKPLAVTNCLNFGSPEDPEVMWQFAEATRGLADACKTLGVPVTGGNVSFYNQTGTTAIHPTPVVGVLGVIDDVAKRVRSGFTGADEKVVLLGDTDEEFGGSEWAHVAHGHLGGLPPQARLEAERDLALVLTEAASQGMLTGSHDLSDGGLAIALAEACLAQGIGCTVSLPGGEAFVGLFSESSARALVTVKPESFDAFAELCAAHDVPCYGLGTTGGTSLVVEGVLDIPVTELRQTHEVTLPGIFG
;
A
#
# COMPACT_ATOMS: atom_id res chain seq x y z
N MET A 1 12.05 40.53 -8.93
CA MET A 1 13.45 40.08 -9.12
C MET A 1 13.65 39.83 -10.62
N SER A 2 14.87 40.01 -11.17
CA SER A 2 15.15 39.61 -12.56
C SER A 2 15.10 38.11 -12.68
N LEU A 3 14.60 37.58 -13.81
CA LEU A 3 14.55 36.15 -14.10
C LEU A 3 15.95 35.52 -13.98
N ASP A 4 16.06 34.36 -13.35
CA ASP A 4 17.33 33.63 -13.21
C ASP A 4 17.49 32.64 -14.37
N THR A 5 18.19 33.09 -15.42
CA THR A 5 18.40 32.30 -16.63
C THR A 5 19.72 31.53 -16.57
N VAL A 6 19.87 30.52 -17.45
CA VAL A 6 21.10 29.73 -17.58
C VAL A 6 22.29 30.65 -17.87
N LYS A 7 22.15 31.62 -18.77
CA LYS A 7 23.17 32.60 -19.07
C LYS A 7 23.57 33.44 -17.85
N ARG A 8 22.58 33.90 -17.07
CA ARG A 8 22.86 34.61 -15.81
C ARG A 8 23.60 33.72 -14.81
N ALA A 9 23.23 32.46 -14.71
CA ALA A 9 23.92 31.51 -13.83
C ALA A 9 25.39 31.29 -14.19
N GLU A 10 25.71 31.29 -15.49
CA GLU A 10 27.10 31.28 -16.01
C GLU A 10 27.86 32.57 -15.66
N ASP A 11 27.19 33.72 -15.80
CA ASP A 11 27.80 35.05 -15.56
C ASP A 11 27.97 35.36 -14.06
N THR A 12 27.27 34.65 -13.18
CA THR A 12 27.26 34.86 -11.71
C THR A 12 27.55 33.58 -10.90
N PRO A 13 28.71 32.91 -11.11
CA PRO A 13 28.97 31.59 -10.53
C PRO A 13 29.03 31.59 -8.99
N ASP A 14 29.33 32.73 -8.37
CA ASP A 14 29.47 32.87 -6.92
C ASP A 14 28.24 33.43 -6.22
N GLU A 15 27.12 33.64 -6.96
CA GLU A 15 25.87 34.13 -6.37
C GLU A 15 25.33 33.09 -5.39
N ARG A 16 25.08 33.51 -4.14
CA ARG A 16 24.60 32.62 -3.05
C ARG A 16 23.17 32.18 -3.31
N GLN A 17 22.90 30.87 -3.15
CA GLN A 17 21.59 30.27 -3.39
C GLN A 17 21.01 29.65 -2.11
N PRO A 18 19.67 29.62 -1.94
CA PRO A 18 18.98 29.14 -0.74
C PRO A 18 18.78 27.61 -0.74
N TYR A 19 19.78 26.81 -1.13
CA TYR A 19 19.64 25.36 -1.27
C TYR A 19 19.25 24.67 0.05
N ALA A 20 19.76 25.15 1.18
CA ALA A 20 19.45 24.58 2.49
C ALA A 20 17.99 24.84 2.90
N GLU A 21 17.41 25.99 2.50
CA GLU A 21 16.00 26.30 2.73
C GLU A 21 15.06 25.41 1.90
N LEU A 22 15.57 24.84 0.80
CA LEU A 22 14.90 23.86 -0.05
C LEU A 22 15.15 22.41 0.39
N GLY A 23 15.79 22.18 1.54
CA GLY A 23 16.05 20.85 2.10
C GLY A 23 17.26 20.11 1.51
N MET A 24 18.07 20.76 0.66
CA MET A 24 19.29 20.15 0.10
C MET A 24 20.48 20.27 1.06
N LYS A 25 21.32 19.23 1.12
CA LYS A 25 22.60 19.23 1.82
C LYS A 25 23.68 19.92 0.98
N THR A 26 24.76 20.37 1.64
CA THR A 26 25.86 21.07 0.95
C THR A 26 26.56 20.20 -0.09
N ASP A 27 26.78 18.93 0.23
CA ASP A 27 27.37 17.96 -0.68
C ASP A 27 26.49 17.67 -1.91
N GLU A 28 25.17 17.64 -1.73
CA GLU A 28 24.19 17.52 -2.82
C GLU A 28 24.25 18.76 -3.74
N TYR A 29 24.25 19.96 -3.16
CA TYR A 29 24.38 21.20 -3.90
C TYR A 29 25.70 21.30 -4.66
N ASP A 30 26.84 20.91 -4.06
CA ASP A 30 28.15 20.91 -4.71
C ASP A 30 28.15 19.90 -5.88
N ARG A 31 27.52 18.75 -5.72
CA ARG A 31 27.37 17.78 -6.82
C ARG A 31 26.54 18.33 -7.98
N VAL A 32 25.44 19.06 -7.70
CA VAL A 32 24.67 19.74 -8.77
C VAL A 32 25.55 20.72 -9.53
N ARG A 33 26.39 21.51 -8.85
CA ARG A 33 27.33 22.42 -9.49
C ARG A 33 28.36 21.69 -10.35
N GLU A 34 28.86 20.53 -9.93
CA GLU A 34 29.74 19.69 -10.72
C GLU A 34 29.05 19.19 -11.99
N ILE A 35 27.82 18.66 -11.89
CA ILE A 35 27.04 18.16 -13.02
C ILE A 35 26.81 19.25 -14.05
N LEU A 36 26.48 20.46 -13.62
CA LEU A 36 26.12 21.56 -14.50
C LEU A 36 27.37 22.34 -15.01
N GLY A 37 28.52 22.23 -14.35
CA GLY A 37 29.72 23.04 -14.61
C GLY A 37 29.55 24.53 -14.28
N ARG A 38 28.47 24.90 -13.61
CA ARG A 38 28.09 26.24 -13.19
C ARG A 38 27.19 26.15 -11.94
N ARG A 39 26.81 27.31 -11.37
CA ARG A 39 25.72 27.28 -10.39
C ARG A 39 24.39 26.89 -11.07
N PRO A 40 23.49 26.19 -10.40
CA PRO A 40 22.13 25.99 -10.91
C PRO A 40 21.40 27.37 -11.03
N THR A 41 20.40 27.44 -11.89
CA THR A 41 19.39 28.49 -11.81
C THR A 41 18.45 28.23 -10.63
N SER A 42 17.60 29.18 -10.27
CA SER A 42 16.56 28.95 -9.25
C SER A 42 15.59 27.84 -9.66
N SER A 43 15.26 27.72 -10.95
CA SER A 43 14.38 26.67 -11.48
C SER A 43 15.07 25.29 -11.47
N GLU A 44 16.35 25.20 -11.84
CA GLU A 44 17.11 23.95 -11.73
C GLU A 44 17.31 23.52 -10.29
N LEU A 45 17.58 24.47 -9.39
CA LEU A 45 17.69 24.20 -7.97
C LEU A 45 16.37 23.64 -7.39
N ALA A 46 15.22 24.20 -7.83
CA ALA A 46 13.91 23.68 -7.48
C ALA A 46 13.73 22.22 -7.93
N ILE A 47 14.05 21.89 -9.20
CA ILE A 47 13.98 20.53 -9.74
C ILE A 47 14.83 19.58 -8.89
N TYR A 48 16.11 19.87 -8.71
CA TYR A 48 17.00 18.97 -7.95
C TYR A 48 16.57 18.84 -6.48
N SER A 49 16.04 19.90 -5.85
CA SER A 49 15.61 19.86 -4.45
C SER A 49 14.45 18.88 -4.22
N VAL A 50 13.46 18.87 -5.11
CA VAL A 50 12.32 17.95 -4.98
C VAL A 50 12.67 16.55 -5.47
N MET A 51 13.39 16.41 -6.60
CA MET A 51 13.76 15.10 -7.16
C MET A 51 14.79 14.36 -6.29
N TRP A 52 15.67 15.07 -5.59
CA TRP A 52 16.64 14.48 -4.65
C TRP A 52 16.16 14.47 -3.20
N SER A 53 14.89 14.77 -2.95
CA SER A 53 14.25 14.52 -1.65
C SER A 53 14.31 13.04 -1.30
N GLU A 54 14.22 12.67 -0.02
CA GLU A 54 14.21 11.26 0.39
C GLU A 54 13.03 10.51 -0.23
N HIS A 55 11.88 11.18 -0.33
CA HIS A 55 10.65 10.60 -0.86
C HIS A 55 10.77 10.23 -2.36
N CYS A 56 11.31 11.13 -3.20
CA CYS A 56 11.41 10.88 -4.65
C CYS A 56 12.63 10.01 -5.03
N SER A 57 13.79 10.24 -4.39
CA SER A 57 15.05 9.59 -4.81
C SER A 57 15.33 8.27 -4.13
N TYR A 58 14.66 7.95 -3.02
CA TYR A 58 14.96 6.79 -2.18
C TYR A 58 16.43 6.72 -1.76
N LYS A 59 17.09 7.88 -1.57
CA LYS A 59 18.54 7.99 -1.42
C LYS A 59 19.10 7.20 -0.24
N SER A 60 18.35 7.04 0.85
CA SER A 60 18.78 6.27 2.01
C SER A 60 18.38 4.80 1.97
N SER A 61 17.38 4.42 1.16
CA SER A 61 16.82 3.06 1.12
C SER A 61 17.28 2.23 -0.07
N LYS A 62 17.65 2.87 -1.18
CA LYS A 62 17.96 2.24 -2.48
C LYS A 62 18.97 1.08 -2.39
N VAL A 63 19.98 1.18 -1.49
CA VAL A 63 20.97 0.12 -1.24
C VAL A 63 20.29 -1.17 -0.75
N HIS A 64 19.34 -1.06 0.17
CA HIS A 64 18.62 -2.20 0.75
C HIS A 64 17.53 -2.74 -0.18
N LEU A 65 16.81 -1.85 -0.91
CA LEU A 65 15.75 -2.23 -1.85
C LEU A 65 16.23 -3.08 -3.03
N ARG A 66 17.51 -2.98 -3.42
CA ARG A 66 18.12 -3.83 -4.45
C ARG A 66 17.96 -5.31 -4.19
N GLN A 67 17.76 -5.73 -2.95
CA GLN A 67 17.52 -7.14 -2.58
C GLN A 67 16.25 -7.68 -3.23
N PHE A 68 15.21 -6.88 -3.41
CA PHE A 68 13.97 -7.30 -4.06
C PHE A 68 14.19 -7.71 -5.52
N GLY A 69 15.09 -7.03 -6.25
CA GLY A 69 15.44 -7.42 -7.60
C GLY A 69 16.42 -8.60 -7.69
N THR A 70 17.34 -8.74 -6.71
CA THR A 70 18.40 -9.76 -6.75
C THR A 70 18.00 -11.10 -6.15
N LYS A 71 17.13 -11.10 -5.13
CA LYS A 71 16.64 -12.28 -4.43
C LYS A 71 15.27 -12.76 -4.90
N ALA A 72 14.48 -11.87 -5.52
CA ALA A 72 13.13 -12.17 -5.95
C ALA A 72 13.10 -13.42 -6.87
N PRO A 73 12.08 -14.27 -6.72
CA PRO A 73 11.92 -15.39 -7.64
C PRO A 73 11.64 -14.86 -9.05
N LYS A 74 12.23 -15.51 -10.05
CA LYS A 74 11.83 -15.27 -11.44
C LYS A 74 10.43 -15.80 -11.63
N SER A 75 9.51 -14.95 -12.03
CA SER A 75 8.13 -15.32 -12.31
C SER A 75 7.78 -14.94 -13.73
N GLU A 76 7.24 -15.90 -14.50
CA GLU A 76 6.72 -15.63 -15.85
C GLU A 76 5.48 -14.73 -15.82
N ALA A 77 4.81 -14.66 -14.65
CA ALA A 77 3.68 -13.77 -14.45
C ALA A 77 4.09 -12.30 -14.33
N LEU A 78 5.33 -11.98 -13.96
CA LEU A 78 5.79 -10.60 -13.83
C LEU A 78 6.09 -10.01 -15.21
N LEU A 79 5.22 -9.11 -15.68
CA LEU A 79 5.35 -8.43 -16.98
C LEU A 79 6.13 -7.11 -16.86
N VAL A 80 5.86 -6.32 -15.81
CA VAL A 80 6.58 -5.08 -15.48
C VAL A 80 6.90 -5.12 -13.99
N GLY A 81 8.16 -4.93 -13.67
CA GLY A 81 8.67 -4.92 -12.28
C GLY A 81 8.96 -3.51 -11.77
N MET A 82 9.81 -3.44 -10.74
CA MET A 82 10.25 -2.18 -10.12
C MET A 82 10.92 -1.23 -11.13
N GLY A 83 10.65 0.05 -10.99
CA GLY A 83 11.22 1.13 -11.82
C GLY A 83 10.20 1.83 -12.72
N GLU A 84 8.97 1.35 -12.76
CA GLU A 84 7.81 2.01 -13.36
C GLU A 84 6.82 2.46 -12.27
N ASN A 85 5.78 3.20 -12.65
CA ASN A 85 4.80 3.74 -11.70
C ASN A 85 4.12 2.65 -10.88
N ALA A 86 3.79 1.51 -11.49
CA ALA A 86 3.30 0.34 -10.79
C ALA A 86 3.75 -0.94 -11.49
N GLY A 87 3.82 -2.06 -10.76
CA GLY A 87 4.11 -3.36 -11.33
C GLY A 87 2.92 -3.96 -12.06
N VAL A 88 3.17 -4.78 -13.08
CA VAL A 88 2.15 -5.43 -13.90
C VAL A 88 2.36 -6.93 -13.90
N VAL A 89 1.31 -7.70 -13.63
CA VAL A 89 1.35 -9.16 -13.60
C VAL A 89 0.31 -9.78 -14.54
N ASP A 90 0.71 -10.87 -15.18
CA ASP A 90 -0.16 -11.71 -15.99
C ASP A 90 -1.16 -12.47 -15.12
N ILE A 91 -2.44 -12.30 -15.35
CA ILE A 91 -3.50 -13.01 -14.63
C ILE A 91 -4.23 -14.04 -15.51
N GLY A 92 -3.71 -14.31 -16.71
CA GLY A 92 -4.26 -15.28 -17.67
C GLY A 92 -5.26 -14.68 -18.66
N ASP A 93 -5.65 -15.46 -19.64
CA ASP A 93 -6.65 -15.14 -20.69
C ASP A 93 -6.36 -13.84 -21.47
N GLY A 94 -5.07 -13.43 -21.54
CA GLY A 94 -4.65 -12.17 -22.16
C GLY A 94 -4.88 -10.93 -21.32
N TRP A 95 -5.28 -11.09 -20.06
CA TRP A 95 -5.45 -10.02 -19.08
C TRP A 95 -4.22 -9.87 -18.19
N ALA A 96 -4.01 -8.64 -17.74
CA ALA A 96 -3.00 -8.30 -16.74
C ALA A 96 -3.61 -7.43 -15.63
N ALA A 97 -3.07 -7.54 -14.43
CA ALA A 97 -3.38 -6.67 -13.31
C ALA A 97 -2.15 -5.82 -12.97
N THR A 98 -2.40 -4.55 -12.66
CA THR A 98 -1.40 -3.66 -12.08
C THR A 98 -1.87 -3.22 -10.70
N PHE A 99 -0.96 -3.17 -9.73
CA PHE A 99 -1.29 -2.77 -8.38
C PHE A 99 -0.08 -2.18 -7.66
N LYS A 100 -0.35 -1.25 -6.77
CA LYS A 100 0.67 -0.58 -5.94
C LYS A 100 0.04 -0.12 -4.64
N ILE A 101 0.83 -0.10 -3.57
CA ILE A 101 0.51 0.55 -2.31
C ILE A 101 1.47 1.70 -2.05
N GLU A 102 0.96 2.84 -1.57
CA GLU A 102 1.75 4.02 -1.29
C GLU A 102 1.29 4.73 -0.01
N SER A 103 2.23 5.39 0.68
CA SER A 103 1.96 6.13 1.90
C SER A 103 1.53 7.56 1.63
N HIS A 104 0.52 8.02 2.37
CA HIS A 104 0.13 9.42 2.45
C HIS A 104 -0.02 9.87 3.91
N ASN A 105 0.97 9.51 4.76
CA ASN A 105 0.93 9.60 6.22
C ASN A 105 0.90 11.05 6.72
N HIS A 106 1.94 11.82 6.43
CA HIS A 106 2.10 13.18 6.93
C HIS A 106 1.02 14.15 6.45
N PRO A 107 0.63 14.17 5.17
CA PRO A 107 -0.48 14.99 4.71
C PRO A 107 -1.79 14.66 5.43
N SER A 108 -2.05 13.38 5.69
CA SER A 108 -3.26 12.92 6.39
C SER A 108 -3.27 13.29 7.88
N TYR A 109 -2.11 13.49 8.50
CA TYR A 109 -2.04 14.00 9.88
C TYR A 109 -2.36 15.51 9.93
N VAL A 110 -1.80 16.28 8.99
CA VAL A 110 -1.93 17.73 8.91
C VAL A 110 -3.35 18.16 8.53
N GLU A 111 -3.89 17.56 7.46
CA GLU A 111 -5.24 17.80 6.95
C GLU A 111 -5.90 16.46 6.61
N PRO A 112 -6.57 15.80 7.57
CA PRO A 112 -6.97 14.40 7.44
C PRO A 112 -7.82 14.08 6.22
N HIS A 113 -8.82 14.92 5.92
CA HIS A 113 -9.69 14.70 4.77
C HIS A 113 -8.93 14.81 3.44
N GLN A 114 -8.26 15.94 3.20
CA GLN A 114 -7.57 16.17 1.93
C GLN A 114 -6.34 15.27 1.78
N GLY A 115 -5.59 15.05 2.87
CA GLY A 115 -4.45 14.16 2.84
C GLY A 115 -4.83 12.74 2.46
N ALA A 116 -5.87 12.18 3.03
CA ALA A 116 -6.34 10.83 2.70
C ALA A 116 -7.00 10.76 1.31
N ALA A 117 -7.79 11.77 0.94
CA ALA A 117 -8.40 11.87 -0.38
C ALA A 117 -7.36 11.86 -1.50
N THR A 118 -6.31 12.68 -1.37
CA THR A 118 -5.23 12.76 -2.37
C THR A 118 -4.31 11.54 -2.36
N GLY A 119 -4.23 10.80 -1.25
CA GLY A 119 -3.61 9.48 -1.21
C GLY A 119 -4.31 8.48 -2.13
N VAL A 120 -5.65 8.44 -2.09
CA VAL A 120 -6.44 7.62 -3.03
C VAL A 120 -6.26 8.11 -4.47
N GLY A 121 -6.33 9.42 -4.73
CA GLY A 121 -6.16 9.98 -6.07
C GLY A 121 -4.79 9.68 -6.67
N GLY A 122 -3.70 9.85 -5.90
CA GLY A 122 -2.33 9.58 -6.33
C GLY A 122 -2.14 8.13 -6.76
N ILE A 123 -2.58 7.18 -5.90
CA ILE A 123 -2.41 5.76 -6.24
C ILE A 123 -3.28 5.32 -7.42
N VAL A 124 -4.44 5.95 -7.65
CA VAL A 124 -5.28 5.72 -8.84
C VAL A 124 -4.56 6.19 -10.11
N ARG A 125 -3.90 7.34 -10.08
CA ARG A 125 -3.13 7.85 -11.24
C ARG A 125 -1.93 6.98 -11.59
N ASP A 126 -1.21 6.44 -10.61
CA ASP A 126 -0.15 5.45 -10.84
C ASP A 126 -0.65 4.26 -11.64
N ILE A 127 -1.83 3.74 -11.28
CA ILE A 127 -2.48 2.62 -11.98
C ILE A 127 -2.89 3.01 -13.40
N MET A 128 -3.44 4.23 -13.57
CA MET A 128 -3.81 4.75 -14.88
C MET A 128 -2.60 4.92 -15.81
N SER A 129 -1.47 5.39 -15.29
CA SER A 129 -0.25 5.61 -16.08
C SER A 129 0.32 4.31 -16.68
N MET A 130 -0.06 3.14 -16.14
CA MET A 130 0.26 1.83 -16.71
C MET A 130 -0.65 1.40 -17.86
N GLY A 131 -1.65 2.22 -18.26
CA GLY A 131 -2.64 1.88 -19.26
C GLY A 131 -3.87 1.14 -18.74
N ALA A 132 -3.99 1.03 -17.41
CA ALA A 132 -5.02 0.21 -16.76
C ALA A 132 -6.27 1.00 -16.38
N ARG A 133 -7.41 0.31 -16.33
CA ARG A 133 -8.61 0.79 -15.64
C ARG A 133 -8.49 0.49 -14.15
N PRO A 134 -8.51 1.47 -13.27
CA PRO A 134 -8.67 1.25 -11.83
C PRO A 134 -10.00 0.54 -11.55
N ILE A 135 -9.98 -0.48 -10.69
CA ILE A 135 -11.17 -1.32 -10.42
C ILE A 135 -11.50 -1.47 -8.96
N ALA A 136 -10.55 -1.25 -8.05
CA ALA A 136 -10.77 -1.22 -6.61
C ALA A 136 -9.63 -0.51 -5.87
N VAL A 137 -9.94 -0.08 -4.66
CA VAL A 137 -8.97 0.43 -3.68
C VAL A 137 -9.02 -0.36 -2.38
N MET A 138 -7.96 -0.27 -1.59
CA MET A 138 -7.84 -0.77 -0.22
C MET A 138 -6.99 0.21 0.58
N ASP A 139 -7.14 0.19 1.91
CA ASP A 139 -6.37 1.08 2.79
C ASP A 139 -5.83 0.32 4.00
N ALA A 140 -4.52 0.42 4.23
CA ALA A 140 -3.90 -0.05 5.46
C ALA A 140 -3.69 1.14 6.39
N LEU A 141 -4.53 1.24 7.43
CA LEU A 141 -4.63 2.39 8.33
C LEU A 141 -4.11 2.04 9.73
N ARG A 142 -3.29 2.93 10.29
CA ARG A 142 -2.80 2.78 11.67
C ARG A 142 -2.85 4.12 12.38
N PHE A 143 -3.41 4.09 13.59
CA PHE A 143 -3.62 5.28 14.42
C PHE A 143 -3.11 5.04 15.84
N GLY A 144 -2.94 6.10 16.61
CA GLY A 144 -2.74 6.03 18.04
C GLY A 144 -3.86 5.29 18.77
N ALA A 145 -3.78 5.15 20.10
CA ALA A 145 -4.85 4.52 20.87
C ALA A 145 -6.23 5.09 20.47
N ALA A 146 -7.22 4.22 20.30
CA ALA A 146 -8.52 4.58 19.72
C ALA A 146 -9.25 5.70 20.49
N ASP A 147 -9.10 5.74 21.82
CA ASP A 147 -9.68 6.74 22.71
C ASP A 147 -8.84 8.02 22.85
N ALA A 148 -7.63 8.07 22.27
CA ALA A 148 -6.79 9.24 22.30
C ALA A 148 -7.43 10.43 21.58
N HIS A 149 -7.24 11.63 22.13
CA HIS A 149 -7.80 12.86 21.55
C HIS A 149 -7.33 13.07 20.10
N ASP A 150 -6.07 12.79 19.81
CA ASP A 150 -5.49 12.92 18.48
C ASP A 150 -6.13 11.93 17.49
N THR A 151 -6.29 10.66 17.86
CA THR A 151 -6.96 9.65 17.04
C THR A 151 -8.41 10.04 16.72
N ARG A 152 -9.16 10.55 17.72
CA ARG A 152 -10.53 11.04 17.53
C ARG A 152 -10.62 12.23 16.57
N ARG A 153 -9.55 13.03 16.46
CA ARG A 153 -9.46 14.14 15.50
C ARG A 153 -9.15 13.64 14.08
N VAL A 154 -8.21 12.70 13.95
CA VAL A 154 -7.61 12.33 12.66
C VAL A 154 -8.40 11.25 11.94
N LEU A 155 -8.76 10.15 12.62
CA LEU A 155 -9.39 9.00 11.98
C LEU A 155 -10.69 9.33 11.24
N PRO A 156 -11.65 10.06 11.82
CA PRO A 156 -12.89 10.37 11.10
C PRO A 156 -12.64 11.13 9.80
N GLY A 157 -11.73 12.11 9.81
CA GLY A 157 -11.39 12.88 8.62
C GLY A 157 -10.67 12.04 7.55
N VAL A 158 -9.81 11.11 7.96
CA VAL A 158 -9.14 10.16 7.05
C VAL A 158 -10.18 9.26 6.37
N VAL A 159 -11.06 8.65 7.14
CA VAL A 159 -12.13 7.76 6.61
C VAL A 159 -13.06 8.54 5.68
N GLU A 160 -13.45 9.77 6.04
CA GLU A 160 -14.25 10.64 5.20
C GLU A 160 -13.53 10.99 3.88
N GLY A 161 -12.23 11.30 3.92
CA GLY A 161 -11.43 11.60 2.72
C GLY A 161 -11.35 10.41 1.77
N ILE A 162 -11.05 9.21 2.28
CA ILE A 162 -11.01 7.97 1.50
C ILE A 162 -12.39 7.68 0.88
N SER A 163 -13.45 7.73 1.70
CA SER A 163 -14.81 7.44 1.23
C SER A 163 -15.28 8.46 0.20
N HIS A 164 -15.06 9.76 0.46
CA HIS A 164 -15.45 10.81 -0.47
C HIS A 164 -14.79 10.62 -1.84
N TYR A 165 -13.47 10.43 -1.85
CA TYR A 165 -12.74 10.30 -3.11
C TYR A 165 -13.09 8.99 -3.83
N GLY A 166 -12.96 7.84 -3.16
CA GLY A 166 -13.23 6.53 -3.76
C GLY A 166 -14.68 6.35 -4.24
N ASN A 167 -15.66 6.78 -3.42
CA ASN A 167 -17.09 6.69 -3.78
C ASN A 167 -17.41 7.57 -5.00
N CYS A 168 -16.87 8.80 -5.08
CA CYS A 168 -17.06 9.67 -6.24
C CYS A 168 -16.45 9.09 -7.53
N LEU A 169 -15.32 8.38 -7.42
CA LEU A 169 -14.74 7.66 -8.55
C LEU A 169 -15.56 6.43 -8.97
N GLY A 170 -16.43 5.94 -8.09
CA GLY A 170 -17.12 4.67 -8.26
C GLY A 170 -16.16 3.48 -8.19
N LEU A 171 -15.14 3.57 -7.34
CA LEU A 171 -14.20 2.48 -7.03
C LEU A 171 -14.62 1.80 -5.72
N PRO A 172 -14.87 0.48 -5.71
CA PRO A 172 -15.15 -0.23 -4.48
C PRO A 172 -13.89 -0.24 -3.58
N ASN A 173 -14.07 0.08 -2.30
CA ASN A 173 -13.05 -0.18 -1.29
C ASN A 173 -13.32 -1.58 -0.71
N ILE A 174 -12.47 -2.54 -1.03
CA ILE A 174 -12.74 -3.97 -0.83
C ILE A 174 -12.07 -4.58 0.39
N GLY A 175 -11.19 -3.84 1.06
CA GLY A 175 -10.46 -4.40 2.19
C GLY A 175 -9.53 -3.38 2.84
N GLY A 176 -8.50 -3.90 3.48
CA GLY A 176 -7.52 -3.12 4.23
C GLY A 176 -7.63 -3.38 5.72
N GLU A 177 -6.91 -2.59 6.52
CA GLU A 177 -6.81 -2.77 7.96
C GLU A 177 -7.03 -1.46 8.68
N VAL A 178 -7.51 -1.55 9.93
CA VAL A 178 -7.56 -0.42 10.87
C VAL A 178 -6.99 -0.88 12.20
N VAL A 179 -5.79 -0.43 12.52
CA VAL A 179 -5.03 -0.83 13.71
C VAL A 179 -4.82 0.36 14.64
N PHE A 180 -4.91 0.11 15.93
CA PHE A 180 -4.69 1.09 16.99
C PHE A 180 -3.53 0.68 17.86
N ASP A 181 -2.50 1.52 17.92
CA ASP A 181 -1.36 1.34 18.83
C ASP A 181 -0.81 2.71 19.25
N PRO A 182 -0.49 2.91 20.54
CA PRO A 182 0.03 4.19 21.03
C PRO A 182 1.25 4.72 20.28
N CYS A 183 2.05 3.84 19.64
CA CYS A 183 3.23 4.25 18.89
C CYS A 183 2.91 5.15 17.67
N TYR A 184 1.69 5.13 17.16
CA TYR A 184 1.26 5.95 16.02
C TYR A 184 0.64 7.30 16.41
N ILE A 185 0.63 7.66 17.68
CA ILE A 185 0.14 8.99 18.12
C ILE A 185 1.02 10.07 17.49
N GLY A 186 0.38 11.03 16.80
CA GLY A 186 1.06 12.10 16.08
C GLY A 186 1.64 11.71 14.72
N ASN A 187 1.68 10.41 14.39
CA ASN A 187 2.18 9.88 13.11
C ASN A 187 1.32 8.70 12.64
N PRO A 188 0.06 8.93 12.26
CA PRO A 188 -0.79 7.89 11.70
C PRO A 188 -0.21 7.39 10.39
N LEU A 189 -0.46 6.13 10.08
CA LEU A 189 -0.15 5.56 8.77
C LEU A 189 -1.44 5.48 7.94
N VAL A 190 -1.38 6.09 6.76
CA VAL A 190 -2.45 6.05 5.76
C VAL A 190 -1.81 5.56 4.47
N ASN A 191 -1.91 4.26 4.25
CA ASN A 191 -1.33 3.62 3.08
C ASN A 191 -2.47 3.18 2.15
N ALA A 192 -2.54 3.79 0.98
CA ALA A 192 -3.56 3.51 -0.03
C ALA A 192 -3.03 2.53 -1.07
N LEU A 193 -3.81 1.49 -1.36
CA LEU A 193 -3.56 0.53 -2.43
C LEU A 193 -4.63 0.69 -3.52
N CYS A 194 -4.21 0.67 -4.78
CA CYS A 194 -5.12 0.57 -5.91
C CYS A 194 -4.72 -0.61 -6.80
N VAL A 195 -5.73 -1.24 -7.40
CA VAL A 195 -5.57 -2.26 -8.43
C VAL A 195 -6.33 -1.87 -9.68
N GLY A 196 -5.72 -2.13 -10.82
CA GLY A 196 -6.33 -1.94 -12.14
C GLY A 196 -6.15 -3.13 -13.07
N LEU A 197 -6.95 -3.17 -14.12
CA LEU A 197 -6.92 -4.20 -15.15
C LEU A 197 -6.64 -3.61 -16.52
N LEU A 198 -5.91 -4.36 -17.33
CA LEU A 198 -5.58 -4.01 -18.71
C LEU A 198 -5.39 -5.28 -19.57
N ARG A 199 -5.39 -5.10 -20.89
CA ARG A 199 -4.91 -6.15 -21.80
C ARG A 199 -3.38 -6.15 -21.79
N LYS A 200 -2.75 -7.32 -21.88
CA LYS A 200 -1.27 -7.44 -21.89
C LYS A 200 -0.59 -6.63 -23.01
N ASP A 201 -1.25 -6.45 -24.13
CA ASP A 201 -0.78 -5.71 -25.30
C ASP A 201 -1.01 -4.18 -25.19
N GLN A 202 -1.62 -3.71 -24.11
CA GLN A 202 -1.97 -2.30 -23.89
C GLN A 202 -1.16 -1.66 -22.75
N ILE A 203 -0.10 -2.29 -22.28
CA ILE A 203 0.76 -1.72 -21.23
C ILE A 203 1.38 -0.41 -21.73
N LYS A 204 1.23 0.66 -20.94
CA LYS A 204 1.89 1.95 -21.16
C LYS A 204 3.01 2.12 -20.16
N LEU A 205 4.04 2.88 -20.54
CA LEU A 205 5.22 3.11 -19.72
C LEU A 205 5.58 4.60 -19.67
N ALA A 206 6.30 5.00 -18.64
CA ALA A 206 6.81 6.34 -18.46
C ALA A 206 8.05 6.57 -19.34
N THR A 207 7.87 6.78 -20.63
CA THR A 207 8.97 6.98 -21.60
C THR A 207 8.62 8.05 -22.63
N ALA A 208 9.61 8.81 -23.08
CA ALA A 208 9.47 9.81 -24.16
C ALA A 208 10.30 9.41 -25.40
N PRO A 209 9.83 8.41 -26.21
CA PRO A 209 10.52 8.04 -27.43
C PRO A 209 10.18 8.97 -28.59
N GLY A 210 11.01 9.00 -29.62
CA GLY A 210 10.76 9.63 -30.91
C GLY A 210 10.93 11.16 -30.90
N PRO A 211 12.09 11.67 -31.36
CA PRO A 211 12.28 13.12 -31.50
C PRO A 211 11.19 13.72 -32.41
N GLY A 212 10.64 14.87 -31.98
CA GLY A 212 9.52 15.54 -32.64
C GLY A 212 8.14 15.19 -32.06
N ASN A 213 8.02 14.12 -31.25
CA ASN A 213 6.78 13.83 -30.54
C ASN A 213 6.44 14.95 -29.55
N LYS A 214 5.15 15.22 -29.41
CA LYS A 214 4.66 16.32 -28.58
C LYS A 214 4.49 15.89 -27.13
N VAL A 215 4.84 16.79 -26.21
CA VAL A 215 4.63 16.65 -24.77
C VAL A 215 3.36 17.42 -24.42
N VAL A 216 2.35 16.70 -23.95
CA VAL A 216 1.03 17.25 -23.61
C VAL A 216 0.79 17.15 -22.13
N LEU A 217 0.58 18.29 -21.47
CA LEU A 217 0.06 18.33 -20.09
C LEU A 217 -1.46 18.42 -20.16
N PHE A 218 -2.15 17.54 -19.45
CA PHE A 218 -3.62 17.50 -19.44
C PHE A 218 -4.16 17.13 -18.04
N GLY A 219 -5.40 17.50 -17.77
CA GLY A 219 -6.03 17.37 -16.46
C GLY A 219 -6.33 18.72 -15.84
N ALA A 220 -6.31 18.81 -14.51
CA ALA A 220 -6.57 20.02 -13.75
C ALA A 220 -5.54 21.15 -14.05
N LEU A 221 -5.94 22.39 -13.80
CA LEU A 221 -5.04 23.54 -13.90
C LEU A 221 -4.02 23.55 -12.77
N THR A 222 -2.78 23.93 -13.07
CA THR A 222 -1.70 24.03 -12.08
C THR A 222 -1.94 25.21 -11.13
N GLY A 223 -1.96 24.96 -9.84
CA GLY A 223 -2.10 25.92 -8.76
C GLY A 223 -0.94 25.85 -7.76
N PRO A 224 -0.99 26.61 -6.66
CA PRO A 224 0.04 26.62 -5.62
C PRO A 224 -0.06 25.46 -4.63
N ASP A 225 -0.72 24.36 -4.99
CA ASP A 225 -0.98 23.23 -4.10
C ASP A 225 0.28 22.41 -3.88
N GLY A 226 0.53 21.97 -2.67
CA GLY A 226 1.58 21.02 -2.33
C GLY A 226 3.01 21.48 -2.60
N ILE A 227 3.24 22.79 -2.82
CA ILE A 227 4.59 23.30 -3.11
C ILE A 227 5.55 22.92 -1.98
N GLY A 228 6.58 22.12 -2.32
CA GLY A 228 7.53 21.57 -1.38
C GLY A 228 6.97 20.40 -0.54
N GLY A 229 5.83 19.81 -0.89
CA GLY A 229 5.24 18.67 -0.19
C GLY A 229 6.22 17.51 -0.02
N ALA A 230 6.85 17.07 -1.09
CA ALA A 230 7.85 16.01 -1.08
C ALA A 230 9.09 16.32 -0.21
N SER A 231 9.53 17.58 -0.17
CA SER A 231 10.72 17.99 0.60
C SER A 231 10.40 18.42 2.04
N VAL A 232 9.21 18.98 2.29
CA VAL A 232 8.82 19.55 3.59
C VAL A 232 7.99 18.58 4.42
N LEU A 233 7.01 17.88 3.82
CA LEU A 233 6.13 16.97 4.58
C LEU A 233 6.67 15.54 4.61
N ALA A 234 7.16 15.03 3.50
CA ALA A 234 7.56 13.62 3.38
C ALA A 234 9.05 13.37 3.63
N SER A 235 9.86 14.39 3.94
CA SER A 235 11.31 14.29 4.14
C SER A 235 11.81 15.01 5.39
N ALA A 236 10.92 15.36 6.32
CA ALA A 236 11.24 16.02 7.59
C ALA A 236 10.38 15.50 8.73
N THR A 237 10.92 15.58 9.96
CA THR A 237 10.18 15.23 11.19
C THR A 237 9.18 16.31 11.59
N PHE A 238 8.10 15.93 12.26
CA PHE A 238 7.15 16.88 12.83
C PHE A 238 7.70 17.48 14.13
N GLU A 239 7.65 18.81 14.19
CA GLU A 239 7.69 19.59 15.42
C GLU A 239 6.31 20.22 15.64
N ASP A 240 6.05 20.86 16.79
CA ASP A 240 4.71 21.34 17.25
C ASP A 240 3.96 22.34 16.33
N GLU A 241 4.47 22.67 15.15
CA GLU A 241 3.89 23.66 14.23
C GLU A 241 3.13 23.06 13.01
N SER A 242 2.41 21.96 13.21
CA SER A 242 1.67 21.26 12.12
C SER A 242 0.71 22.16 11.33
N HIS A 243 0.09 23.14 11.98
CA HIS A 243 -0.83 24.10 11.32
C HIS A 243 -0.15 25.04 10.32
N ALA A 244 1.14 25.33 10.49
CA ALA A 244 1.89 26.19 9.56
C ALA A 244 2.21 25.46 8.22
N LYS A 245 2.12 24.12 8.21
CA LYS A 245 2.41 23.26 7.04
C LYS A 245 1.19 22.98 6.15
N ARG A 246 -0.03 23.44 6.53
CA ARG A 246 -1.26 23.24 5.72
C ARG A 246 -1.16 23.67 4.26
N PRO A 247 -0.48 24.78 3.90
CA PRO A 247 -0.32 25.15 2.50
C PRO A 247 0.45 24.15 1.65
N SER A 248 1.24 23.26 2.28
CA SER A 248 1.98 22.18 1.61
C SER A 248 1.15 20.91 1.39
N VAL A 249 -0.12 20.87 1.83
CA VAL A 249 -1.03 19.76 1.58
C VAL A 249 -1.72 19.95 0.24
N GLN A 250 -1.82 18.87 -0.50
CA GLN A 250 -2.53 18.80 -1.78
C GLN A 250 -4.05 18.87 -1.55
N VAL A 251 -4.78 19.28 -2.59
CA VAL A 251 -6.26 19.32 -2.60
C VAL A 251 -6.75 18.44 -3.74
N GLY A 252 -7.61 17.48 -3.44
CA GLY A 252 -8.15 16.53 -4.42
C GLY A 252 -9.51 16.93 -4.97
N ASP A 253 -9.72 16.69 -6.28
CA ASP A 253 -10.99 16.82 -6.97
C ASP A 253 -11.38 15.46 -7.60
N PRO A 254 -12.14 14.62 -6.90
CA PRO A 254 -12.51 13.31 -7.41
C PRO A 254 -13.41 13.36 -8.66
N PHE A 255 -14.10 14.46 -8.92
CA PHE A 255 -14.86 14.63 -10.15
C PHE A 255 -13.92 14.79 -11.36
N MET A 256 -12.92 15.64 -11.24
CA MET A 256 -11.88 15.82 -12.28
C MET A 256 -11.13 14.51 -12.50
N GLU A 257 -10.75 13.80 -11.42
CA GLU A 257 -10.09 12.47 -11.52
C GLU A 257 -10.98 11.46 -12.26
N LYS A 258 -12.30 11.45 -12.00
CA LYS A 258 -13.23 10.57 -12.71
C LYS A 258 -13.27 10.83 -14.20
N LEU A 259 -13.32 12.08 -14.62
CA LEU A 259 -13.25 12.47 -16.02
C LEU A 259 -11.91 12.08 -16.65
N LEU A 260 -10.82 12.28 -15.89
CA LEU A 260 -9.46 11.95 -16.31
C LEU A 260 -9.30 10.44 -16.54
N ILE A 261 -9.86 9.58 -15.67
CA ILE A 261 -9.87 8.12 -15.86
C ILE A 261 -10.50 7.76 -17.20
N GLU A 262 -11.71 8.23 -17.48
CA GLU A 262 -12.42 7.86 -18.70
C GLU A 262 -11.75 8.45 -19.96
N CYS A 263 -11.19 9.66 -19.85
CA CYS A 263 -10.38 10.26 -20.92
C CYS A 263 -9.15 9.43 -21.24
N CYS A 264 -8.35 9.05 -20.23
CA CYS A 264 -7.16 8.22 -20.42
C CYS A 264 -7.49 6.86 -21.06
N LEU A 265 -8.56 6.20 -20.61
CA LEU A 265 -8.97 4.91 -21.16
C LEU A 265 -9.39 5.01 -22.64
N GLU A 266 -10.06 6.11 -23.05
CA GLU A 266 -10.39 6.35 -24.45
C GLU A 266 -9.14 6.67 -25.28
N LEU A 267 -8.19 7.44 -24.71
CA LEU A 267 -6.88 7.71 -25.34
C LEU A 267 -6.09 6.42 -25.59
N TYR A 268 -6.10 5.49 -24.62
CA TYR A 268 -5.45 4.18 -24.79
C TYR A 268 -6.15 3.31 -25.83
N GLN A 269 -7.48 3.29 -25.84
CA GLN A 269 -8.24 2.55 -26.83
C GLN A 269 -8.03 3.10 -28.25
N ALA A 270 -7.83 4.40 -28.39
CA ALA A 270 -7.50 5.05 -29.66
C ALA A 270 -6.03 4.87 -30.09
N ASP A 271 -5.19 4.32 -29.20
CA ASP A 271 -3.74 4.11 -29.38
C ASP A 271 -2.94 5.38 -29.78
N VAL A 272 -3.36 6.53 -29.25
CA VAL A 272 -2.75 7.84 -29.54
C VAL A 272 -1.70 8.27 -28.51
N VAL A 273 -1.39 7.42 -27.52
CA VAL A 273 -0.43 7.70 -26.44
C VAL A 273 0.80 6.79 -26.59
N VAL A 274 1.98 7.39 -26.76
CA VAL A 274 3.24 6.66 -26.90
C VAL A 274 3.93 6.43 -25.54
N GLY A 275 3.80 7.39 -24.63
CA GLY A 275 4.28 7.32 -23.25
C GLY A 275 3.44 8.21 -22.37
N ILE A 276 3.41 7.92 -21.07
CA ILE A 276 2.55 8.65 -20.13
C ILE A 276 3.15 8.59 -18.72
N GLN A 277 2.97 9.66 -17.97
CA GLN A 277 3.36 9.81 -16.58
C GLN A 277 2.29 10.61 -15.83
N ASP A 278 2.00 10.24 -14.60
CA ASP A 278 1.19 11.08 -13.71
C ASP A 278 2.03 12.23 -13.13
N LEU A 279 1.35 13.22 -12.57
CA LEU A 279 1.98 14.31 -11.82
C LEU A 279 1.57 14.15 -10.34
N GLY A 280 2.33 13.35 -9.62
CA GLY A 280 2.24 13.18 -8.17
C GLY A 280 3.21 14.10 -7.43
N ALA A 281 4.04 13.52 -6.57
CA ALA A 281 5.13 14.21 -5.90
C ALA A 281 6.08 14.87 -6.91
N ALA A 282 6.55 16.09 -6.60
CA ALA A 282 7.39 16.91 -7.48
C ALA A 282 6.75 17.31 -8.85
N GLY A 283 5.50 16.99 -9.11
CA GLY A 283 4.69 17.51 -10.22
C GLY A 283 5.36 17.53 -11.59
N VAL A 284 5.45 18.71 -12.21
CA VAL A 284 6.05 18.89 -13.56
C VAL A 284 7.52 18.47 -13.58
N SER A 285 8.26 18.70 -12.48
CA SER A 285 9.68 18.29 -12.40
C SER A 285 9.82 16.78 -12.53
N CYS A 286 9.03 15.99 -11.79
CA CYS A 286 9.06 14.53 -11.85
C CYS A 286 8.70 14.04 -13.25
N ALA A 287 7.52 14.42 -13.77
CA ALA A 287 7.04 13.91 -15.04
C ALA A 287 8.00 14.23 -16.22
N THR A 288 8.55 15.44 -16.27
CA THR A 288 9.47 15.80 -17.38
C THR A 288 10.83 15.13 -17.27
N THR A 289 11.41 15.03 -16.06
CA THR A 289 12.71 14.38 -15.88
C THR A 289 12.66 12.88 -16.13
N GLU A 290 11.64 12.19 -15.62
CA GLU A 290 11.49 10.74 -15.79
C GLU A 290 11.18 10.35 -17.22
N LEU A 291 10.22 11.01 -17.88
CA LEU A 291 9.90 10.78 -19.29
C LEU A 291 11.13 11.00 -20.19
N ALA A 292 11.86 12.10 -19.99
CA ALA A 292 13.05 12.40 -20.76
C ALA A 292 14.19 11.40 -20.50
N ALA A 293 14.41 11.00 -19.23
CA ALA A 293 15.47 10.07 -18.85
C ALA A 293 15.28 8.66 -19.44
N LYS A 294 14.02 8.17 -19.47
CA LYS A 294 13.68 6.84 -19.98
C LYS A 294 13.37 6.81 -21.50
N GLY A 295 13.47 7.94 -22.18
CA GLY A 295 13.16 8.06 -23.61
C GLY A 295 14.40 8.16 -24.50
N THR A 296 14.38 9.10 -25.45
CA THR A 296 15.52 9.43 -26.33
C THR A 296 16.56 10.32 -25.65
N GLY A 297 16.33 10.68 -24.38
CA GLY A 297 17.27 11.42 -23.54
C GLY A 297 17.15 12.94 -23.62
N GLY A 298 16.15 13.49 -24.32
CA GLY A 298 15.97 14.92 -24.41
C GLY A 298 14.52 15.38 -24.52
N MET A 299 14.28 16.60 -24.04
CA MET A 299 12.95 17.22 -24.08
C MET A 299 13.09 18.75 -24.00
N ASP A 300 12.37 19.45 -24.87
CA ASP A 300 12.23 20.90 -24.83
C ASP A 300 10.83 21.27 -24.33
N VAL A 301 10.74 22.06 -23.25
CA VAL A 301 9.49 22.46 -22.60
C VAL A 301 9.37 23.98 -22.55
N LYS A 302 8.20 24.50 -22.89
CA LYS A 302 7.83 25.91 -22.73
C LYS A 302 6.96 26.03 -21.49
N LEU A 303 7.57 26.39 -20.37
CA LEU A 303 6.92 26.40 -19.06
C LEU A 303 5.81 27.46 -18.98
N ASP A 304 5.93 28.54 -19.76
CA ASP A 304 4.90 29.57 -19.91
C ASP A 304 3.62 29.10 -20.60
N LEU A 305 3.61 27.91 -21.19
CA LEU A 305 2.41 27.27 -21.76
C LEU A 305 1.66 26.37 -20.77
N VAL A 306 2.21 26.12 -19.58
CA VAL A 306 1.51 25.35 -18.56
C VAL A 306 0.22 26.06 -18.15
N PRO A 307 -0.97 25.39 -18.23
CA PRO A 307 -2.22 26.00 -17.84
C PRO A 307 -2.28 26.26 -16.33
N LEU A 308 -2.40 27.51 -15.94
CA LEU A 308 -2.34 27.95 -14.55
C LEU A 308 -3.74 28.30 -14.01
N ARG A 309 -4.05 27.82 -12.79
CA ARG A 309 -5.18 28.29 -11.98
C ARG A 309 -4.85 29.64 -11.33
N ASP A 310 -3.60 29.85 -10.97
CA ASP A 310 -3.06 31.11 -10.46
C ASP A 310 -1.96 31.65 -11.40
N PRO A 311 -2.25 32.69 -12.20
CA PRO A 311 -1.29 33.23 -13.16
C PRO A 311 -0.13 34.00 -12.52
N SER A 312 -0.11 34.17 -11.20
CA SER A 312 0.98 34.78 -10.46
C SER A 312 2.13 33.85 -10.11
N LEU A 313 1.97 32.53 -10.36
CA LEU A 313 2.99 31.54 -10.08
C LEU A 313 4.27 31.81 -10.86
N ARG A 314 5.40 31.70 -10.17
CA ARG A 314 6.74 31.77 -10.74
C ARG A 314 7.16 30.43 -11.30
N PRO A 315 8.18 30.40 -12.18
CA PRO A 315 8.68 29.14 -12.75
C PRO A 315 9.00 28.07 -11.70
N GLU A 316 9.66 28.44 -10.61
CA GLU A 316 10.03 27.52 -9.53
C GLU A 316 8.79 26.91 -8.85
N GLU A 317 7.74 27.72 -8.66
CA GLU A 317 6.48 27.28 -8.04
C GLU A 317 5.70 26.35 -8.96
N ILE A 318 5.71 26.60 -10.28
CA ILE A 318 5.09 25.71 -11.29
C ILE A 318 5.79 24.33 -11.28
N LEU A 319 7.13 24.34 -11.21
CA LEU A 319 7.95 23.13 -11.22
C LEU A 319 7.76 22.28 -9.96
N MET A 320 7.51 22.91 -8.80
CA MET A 320 7.33 22.22 -7.52
C MET A 320 5.86 22.00 -7.16
N SER A 321 4.91 22.50 -7.96
CA SER A 321 3.48 22.34 -7.68
C SER A 321 3.07 20.87 -7.77
N GLU A 322 2.39 20.38 -6.74
CA GLU A 322 1.82 19.03 -6.66
C GLU A 322 0.28 19.08 -6.82
N SER A 323 -0.27 20.04 -7.59
CA SER A 323 -1.68 20.04 -7.95
C SER A 323 -2.07 18.68 -8.51
N GLN A 324 -3.16 18.14 -7.99
CA GLN A 324 -3.61 16.78 -8.28
C GLN A 324 -4.35 16.71 -9.64
N GLU A 325 -4.74 15.53 -10.05
CA GLU A 325 -5.54 15.25 -11.26
C GLU A 325 -4.88 15.77 -12.55
N ARG A 326 -3.55 15.61 -12.66
CA ARG A 326 -2.76 15.98 -13.85
C ARG A 326 -1.98 14.79 -14.37
N MET A 327 -1.88 14.70 -15.69
CA MET A 327 -1.10 13.71 -16.42
C MET A 327 -0.25 14.38 -17.49
N MET A 328 0.85 13.74 -17.89
CA MET A 328 1.71 14.17 -19.01
C MET A 328 1.83 13.02 -20.00
N ALA A 329 1.43 13.27 -21.23
CA ALA A 329 1.50 12.29 -22.32
C ALA A 329 2.53 12.69 -23.38
N VAL A 330 3.14 11.68 -24.01
CA VAL A 330 3.91 11.80 -25.24
C VAL A 330 3.07 11.30 -26.39
N VAL A 331 2.86 12.14 -27.42
CA VAL A 331 1.94 11.93 -28.52
C VAL A 331 2.64 12.21 -29.84
N THR A 332 2.44 11.38 -30.87
CA THR A 332 3.02 11.65 -32.19
C THR A 332 2.39 12.91 -32.82
N PRO A 333 3.12 13.63 -33.70
CA PRO A 333 2.53 14.79 -34.40
C PRO A 333 1.25 14.48 -35.17
N ASP A 334 1.13 13.25 -35.70
CA ASP A 334 -0.03 12.83 -36.50
C ASP A 334 -1.27 12.56 -35.63
N ASP A 335 -1.09 12.22 -34.34
CA ASP A 335 -2.16 11.85 -33.41
C ASP A 335 -2.63 13.01 -32.52
N ILE A 336 -1.96 14.17 -32.54
CA ILE A 336 -2.28 15.33 -31.68
C ILE A 336 -3.75 15.77 -31.80
N ASP A 337 -4.27 15.87 -33.02
CA ASP A 337 -5.64 16.34 -33.23
C ASP A 337 -6.67 15.36 -32.63
N ALA A 338 -6.41 14.05 -32.75
CA ALA A 338 -7.23 13.01 -32.15
C ALA A 338 -7.15 13.04 -30.62
N PHE A 339 -5.95 13.19 -30.05
CA PHE A 339 -5.72 13.33 -28.62
C PHE A 339 -6.51 14.53 -28.04
N MET A 340 -6.34 15.71 -28.65
CA MET A 340 -7.03 16.93 -28.21
C MET A 340 -8.56 16.82 -28.34
N ALA A 341 -9.06 16.14 -29.37
CA ALA A 341 -10.49 15.92 -29.54
C ALA A 341 -11.09 15.01 -28.45
N ILE A 342 -10.36 13.98 -28.01
CA ILE A 342 -10.77 13.10 -26.91
C ILE A 342 -10.76 13.89 -25.59
N CYS A 343 -9.70 14.65 -25.30
CA CYS A 343 -9.67 15.50 -24.11
C CYS A 343 -10.84 16.50 -24.09
N ALA A 344 -11.13 17.15 -25.21
CA ALA A 344 -12.25 18.08 -25.32
C ALA A 344 -13.63 17.42 -25.15
N LYS A 345 -13.79 16.16 -25.59
CA LYS A 345 -15.01 15.36 -25.36
C LYS A 345 -15.28 15.14 -23.87
N TRP A 346 -14.24 14.93 -23.08
CA TRP A 346 -14.33 14.69 -21.65
C TRP A 346 -14.23 15.97 -20.80
N ASP A 347 -14.20 17.15 -21.44
CA ASP A 347 -14.01 18.44 -20.77
C ASP A 347 -12.70 18.54 -19.97
N ILE A 348 -11.66 17.86 -20.44
CA ILE A 348 -10.33 17.83 -19.84
C ILE A 348 -9.45 18.91 -20.53
N PRO A 349 -8.96 19.92 -19.79
CA PRO A 349 -7.95 20.84 -20.30
C PRO A 349 -6.70 20.06 -20.78
N ALA A 350 -6.21 20.39 -21.97
CA ALA A 350 -4.99 19.78 -22.51
C ALA A 350 -4.19 20.83 -23.29
N THR A 351 -2.87 20.82 -23.12
CA THR A 351 -1.97 21.80 -23.76
C THR A 351 -0.66 21.13 -24.17
N VAL A 352 -0.25 21.35 -25.41
CA VAL A 352 1.08 20.97 -25.87
C VAL A 352 2.09 21.96 -25.25
N ILE A 353 2.90 21.49 -24.33
CA ILE A 353 3.88 22.30 -23.62
C ILE A 353 5.31 22.12 -24.11
N GLY A 354 5.55 21.10 -24.96
CA GLY A 354 6.91 20.80 -25.38
C GLY A 354 7.01 19.74 -26.48
N GLU A 355 8.23 19.32 -26.71
CA GLU A 355 8.62 18.39 -27.74
C GLU A 355 9.76 17.49 -27.27
N VAL A 356 9.70 16.20 -27.64
CA VAL A 356 10.79 15.25 -27.40
C VAL A 356 11.96 15.55 -28.35
N THR A 357 13.19 15.51 -27.85
CA THR A 357 14.42 15.72 -28.63
C THR A 357 15.40 14.56 -28.41
N ASP A 358 16.48 14.56 -29.18
CA ASP A 358 17.63 13.64 -29.01
C ASP A 358 18.88 14.36 -28.46
N SER A 359 18.67 15.53 -27.84
CA SER A 359 19.75 16.40 -27.35
C SER A 359 20.50 15.86 -26.14
N GLY A 360 19.95 14.85 -25.42
CA GLY A 360 20.46 14.41 -24.12
C GLY A 360 20.22 15.44 -23.00
N ARG A 361 19.37 16.43 -23.22
CA ARG A 361 19.12 17.54 -22.32
C ARG A 361 17.61 17.76 -22.10
N LEU A 362 17.23 18.06 -20.88
CA LEU A 362 15.94 18.68 -20.56
C LEU A 362 16.16 20.19 -20.56
N VAL A 363 15.56 20.85 -21.55
CA VAL A 363 15.64 22.30 -21.69
C VAL A 363 14.28 22.90 -21.44
N MET A 364 14.17 23.86 -20.51
CA MET A 364 12.92 24.58 -20.28
C MET A 364 13.09 26.07 -20.49
N THR A 365 12.11 26.66 -21.16
CA THR A 365 12.08 28.11 -21.41
C THR A 365 10.90 28.78 -20.69
N TRP A 366 11.09 30.04 -20.32
CA TRP A 366 10.07 30.94 -19.80
C TRP A 366 10.04 32.21 -20.65
N TYR A 367 8.96 32.38 -21.40
CA TYR A 367 8.83 33.45 -22.41
C TYR A 367 10.04 33.57 -23.33
N GLY A 368 10.62 32.43 -23.73
CA GLY A 368 11.74 32.35 -24.66
C GLY A 368 13.11 32.41 -24.01
N GLU A 369 13.26 32.70 -22.73
CA GLU A 369 14.50 32.66 -21.97
C GLU A 369 14.73 31.29 -21.36
N THR A 370 15.94 30.71 -21.55
CA THR A 370 16.27 29.39 -21.01
C THR A 370 16.51 29.47 -19.50
N ILE A 371 15.66 28.76 -18.72
CA ILE A 371 15.70 28.72 -17.26
C ILE A 371 16.15 27.36 -16.72
N VAL A 372 16.08 26.31 -17.52
CA VAL A 372 16.55 24.96 -17.18
C VAL A 372 17.32 24.41 -18.38
N ASP A 373 18.50 23.83 -18.13
CA ASP A 373 19.30 23.06 -19.08
C ASP A 373 20.11 22.02 -18.30
N ILE A 374 19.56 20.81 -18.15
CA ILE A 374 20.10 19.74 -17.33
C ILE A 374 20.12 18.40 -18.08
N PRO A 375 21.04 17.47 -17.75
CA PRO A 375 20.88 16.07 -18.14
C PRO A 375 19.75 15.44 -17.33
N PRO A 376 18.65 14.95 -17.95
CA PRO A 376 17.46 14.52 -17.19
C PRO A 376 17.73 13.34 -16.25
N GLY A 377 18.58 12.37 -16.64
CA GLY A 377 18.94 11.22 -15.82
C GLY A 377 19.56 11.59 -14.48
N THR A 378 20.29 12.73 -14.41
CA THR A 378 20.92 13.17 -13.15
C THR A 378 19.90 13.63 -12.10
N ALA A 379 18.74 14.12 -12.53
CA ALA A 379 17.66 14.48 -11.62
C ALA A 379 16.77 13.27 -11.30
N ALA A 380 16.51 12.37 -12.26
CA ALA A 380 15.66 11.19 -12.09
C ALA A 380 16.39 10.02 -11.41
N ASP A 381 17.20 9.27 -12.14
CA ASP A 381 17.73 7.96 -11.71
C ASP A 381 19.10 8.02 -11.03
N GLU A 382 19.92 9.02 -11.39
CA GLU A 382 21.31 9.17 -10.97
C GLU A 382 21.47 10.06 -9.72
N GLY A 383 20.40 10.26 -8.96
CA GLY A 383 20.38 11.00 -7.71
C GLY A 383 21.37 10.44 -6.67
N PRO A 384 21.60 11.15 -5.56
CA PRO A 384 22.46 10.68 -4.50
C PRO A 384 22.00 9.34 -3.93
N VAL A 385 22.94 8.48 -3.56
CA VAL A 385 22.69 7.22 -2.85
C VAL A 385 23.55 7.21 -1.59
N TYR A 386 22.94 7.12 -0.44
CA TYR A 386 23.62 7.10 0.84
C TYR A 386 23.74 5.67 1.38
N GLU A 387 24.96 5.31 1.79
CA GLU A 387 25.20 4.15 2.63
C GLU A 387 25.09 4.62 4.10
N ARG A 388 23.87 4.62 4.64
CA ARG A 388 23.61 5.03 6.02
C ARG A 388 24.24 4.03 6.98
N PRO A 389 24.96 4.48 8.04
CA PRO A 389 25.40 3.58 9.11
C PRO A 389 24.18 2.99 9.83
N PHE A 390 24.29 1.72 10.22
CA PHE A 390 23.23 1.08 10.99
C PHE A 390 23.79 0.08 12.00
N HIS A 391 23.12 -0.06 13.13
CA HIS A 391 23.42 -1.04 14.17
C HIS A 391 22.15 -1.38 14.95
N GLU A 392 22.14 -2.57 15.54
CA GLU A 392 21.04 -3.03 16.38
C GLU A 392 20.74 -2.03 17.52
N PRO A 393 19.46 -1.75 17.84
CA PRO A 393 19.07 -0.88 18.93
C PRO A 393 19.63 -1.33 20.27
N ILE A 394 20.19 -0.41 21.05
CA ILE A 394 20.85 -0.70 22.34
C ILE A 394 19.94 -1.47 23.31
N GLY A 395 18.63 -1.24 23.28
CA GLY A 395 17.64 -1.92 24.12
C GLY A 395 17.09 -3.24 23.58
N GLN A 396 17.46 -3.66 22.37
CA GLN A 396 16.82 -4.78 21.67
C GLN A 396 16.93 -6.11 22.43
N ALA A 397 18.14 -6.45 22.89
CA ALA A 397 18.36 -7.68 23.66
C ALA A 397 17.56 -7.73 24.97
N ALA A 398 17.38 -6.59 25.65
CA ALA A 398 16.58 -6.51 26.87
C ALA A 398 15.08 -6.66 26.56
N LEU A 399 14.60 -6.05 25.48
CA LEU A 399 13.23 -6.19 24.99
C LEU A 399 12.91 -7.66 24.65
N ASN A 400 13.79 -8.33 23.94
CA ASN A 400 13.61 -9.72 23.53
C ASN A 400 13.74 -10.72 24.70
N ALA A 401 14.44 -10.35 25.79
CA ALA A 401 14.53 -11.17 27.00
C ALA A 401 13.30 -11.04 27.93
N ASP A 402 12.43 -10.06 27.68
CA ASP A 402 11.20 -9.85 28.47
C ASP A 402 10.03 -10.66 27.87
N GLU A 403 10.10 -11.99 28.06
CA GLU A 403 9.19 -12.95 27.45
C GLU A 403 7.75 -12.83 27.97
N ALA A 404 6.78 -12.75 27.08
CA ALA A 404 5.36 -12.74 27.40
C ALA A 404 4.88 -14.04 28.10
N GLY A 405 5.60 -15.15 27.95
CA GLY A 405 5.35 -16.38 28.69
C GLY A 405 5.48 -16.29 30.22
N ARG A 406 6.06 -15.20 30.73
CA ARG A 406 6.13 -14.90 32.17
C ARG A 406 4.93 -14.16 32.72
N LEU A 407 4.03 -13.68 31.86
CA LEU A 407 2.83 -12.97 32.27
C LEU A 407 1.82 -13.92 32.95
N ASP A 408 1.04 -13.39 33.88
CA ASP A 408 0.01 -14.16 34.57
C ASP A 408 -1.09 -14.59 33.60
N ARG A 409 -1.26 -15.90 33.42
CA ARG A 409 -2.27 -16.48 32.56
C ARG A 409 -3.67 -16.37 33.19
N PRO A 410 -4.71 -16.01 32.41
CA PRO A 410 -6.05 -15.89 32.92
C PRO A 410 -6.64 -17.26 33.26
N SER A 411 -7.40 -17.34 34.36
CA SER A 411 -8.18 -18.52 34.73
C SER A 411 -9.56 -18.56 34.07
N ASP A 412 -10.09 -17.40 33.68
CA ASP A 412 -11.37 -17.25 32.99
C ASP A 412 -11.15 -16.97 31.49
N LEU A 413 -11.07 -18.03 30.69
CA LEU A 413 -10.83 -17.94 29.27
C LEU A 413 -12.03 -17.36 28.48
N ARG A 414 -13.25 -17.49 29.04
CA ARG A 414 -14.44 -16.86 28.51
C ARG A 414 -14.34 -15.32 28.59
N ALA A 415 -14.02 -14.81 29.77
CA ALA A 415 -13.83 -13.37 29.98
C ALA A 415 -12.68 -12.84 29.12
N THR A 416 -11.60 -13.59 28.97
CA THR A 416 -10.46 -13.24 28.13
C THR A 416 -10.86 -13.08 26.67
N LEU A 417 -11.60 -14.04 26.11
CA LEU A 417 -12.10 -13.95 24.72
C LEU A 417 -12.96 -12.70 24.53
N LEU A 418 -13.92 -12.45 25.41
CA LEU A 418 -14.80 -11.27 25.32
C LEU A 418 -14.01 -9.94 25.43
N THR A 419 -13.00 -9.90 26.30
CA THR A 419 -12.12 -8.73 26.45
C THR A 419 -11.35 -8.45 25.15
N LEU A 420 -10.76 -9.47 24.55
CA LEU A 420 -10.04 -9.37 23.30
C LEU A 420 -10.96 -8.98 22.14
N LEU A 421 -12.08 -9.70 21.98
CA LEU A 421 -13.05 -9.45 20.91
C LEU A 421 -13.65 -8.04 20.96
N GLY A 422 -13.77 -7.45 22.15
CA GLY A 422 -14.21 -6.08 22.38
C GLY A 422 -13.07 -5.03 22.33
N SER A 423 -11.82 -5.42 22.14
CA SER A 423 -10.70 -4.47 22.00
C SER A 423 -10.76 -3.71 20.67
N PRO A 424 -10.26 -2.49 20.57
CA PRO A 424 -10.32 -1.70 19.34
C PRO A 424 -9.74 -2.40 18.10
N ASN A 425 -8.67 -3.21 18.27
CA ASN A 425 -8.05 -3.94 17.17
C ASN A 425 -8.89 -5.09 16.66
N LEU A 426 -9.57 -5.82 17.55
CA LEU A 426 -10.35 -7.02 17.21
C LEU A 426 -11.86 -6.75 17.10
N ALA A 427 -12.35 -5.59 17.54
CA ALA A 427 -13.74 -5.20 17.37
C ALA A 427 -14.07 -4.89 15.89
N SER A 428 -15.36 -4.98 15.57
CA SER A 428 -15.90 -4.71 14.23
C SER A 428 -15.42 -3.37 13.66
N LYS A 429 -14.96 -3.41 12.44
CA LYS A 429 -14.56 -2.23 11.66
C LYS A 429 -15.73 -1.65 10.83
N GLU A 430 -16.97 -2.11 11.06
CA GLU A 430 -18.15 -1.68 10.30
C GLU A 430 -18.36 -0.15 10.37
N TRP A 431 -18.00 0.49 11.49
CA TRP A 431 -18.04 1.96 11.60
C TRP A 431 -17.20 2.64 10.49
N VAL A 432 -16.07 2.06 10.12
CA VAL A 432 -15.22 2.53 9.01
C VAL A 432 -15.80 2.07 7.67
N THR A 433 -15.99 0.77 7.50
CA THR A 433 -16.27 0.16 6.19
C THR A 433 -17.69 0.44 5.68
N SER A 434 -18.64 0.81 6.55
CA SER A 434 -19.98 1.24 6.15
C SER A 434 -19.98 2.58 5.40
N GLN A 435 -18.91 3.38 5.49
CA GLN A 435 -18.75 4.64 4.80
C GLN A 435 -18.23 4.47 3.36
N TYR A 436 -17.77 3.26 3.02
CA TYR A 436 -17.19 2.91 1.72
C TYR A 436 -18.21 2.20 0.82
N ASP A 437 -18.21 2.55 -0.46
CA ASP A 437 -18.96 1.84 -1.50
C ASP A 437 -18.27 0.52 -1.84
N ARG A 438 -18.43 -0.49 -1.00
CA ARG A 438 -17.74 -1.80 -1.13
C ARG A 438 -18.17 -2.61 -2.37
N TYR A 439 -19.35 -2.37 -2.90
CA TYR A 439 -19.99 -3.19 -3.96
C TYR A 439 -20.40 -2.39 -5.19
N VAL A 440 -19.97 -1.14 -5.31
CA VAL A 440 -20.21 -0.34 -6.51
C VAL A 440 -19.65 -1.03 -7.75
N ARG A 441 -20.31 -0.89 -8.89
CA ARG A 441 -20.09 -1.58 -10.18
C ARG A 441 -20.44 -3.08 -10.20
N GLY A 442 -20.72 -3.74 -9.08
CA GLY A 442 -21.15 -5.13 -9.05
C GLY A 442 -20.05 -6.18 -9.26
N ASN A 443 -18.78 -5.78 -9.35
CA ASN A 443 -17.64 -6.68 -9.53
C ASN A 443 -17.08 -7.27 -8.24
N THR A 444 -17.40 -6.72 -7.08
CA THR A 444 -16.94 -7.21 -5.79
C THR A 444 -17.67 -8.50 -5.41
N VAL A 445 -16.90 -9.56 -5.17
CA VAL A 445 -17.39 -10.88 -4.77
C VAL A 445 -17.23 -11.10 -3.27
N LEU A 446 -16.09 -10.67 -2.72
CA LEU A 446 -15.79 -10.61 -1.29
C LEU A 446 -15.24 -9.24 -0.96
N ALA A 447 -15.66 -8.67 0.17
CA ALA A 447 -15.10 -7.48 0.78
C ALA A 447 -15.11 -7.66 2.30
N GLN A 448 -14.47 -6.74 3.04
CA GLN A 448 -14.50 -6.81 4.50
C GLN A 448 -15.92 -7.09 5.04
N PRO A 449 -16.06 -7.97 6.05
CA PRO A 449 -15.02 -8.51 6.93
C PRO A 449 -14.36 -9.82 6.44
N ALA A 450 -14.35 -10.12 5.14
CA ALA A 450 -13.59 -11.26 4.62
C ALA A 450 -12.08 -10.99 4.69
N ASP A 451 -11.28 -12.06 4.81
CA ASP A 451 -9.82 -11.98 4.99
C ASP A 451 -9.11 -11.32 3.80
N ALA A 452 -9.66 -11.47 2.59
CA ALA A 452 -9.23 -10.74 1.41
C ALA A 452 -10.41 -10.22 0.60
N GLY A 453 -10.22 -9.08 -0.08
CA GLY A 453 -11.13 -8.60 -1.10
C GLY A 453 -11.00 -9.46 -2.37
N LEU A 454 -12.12 -9.86 -2.98
CA LEU A 454 -12.16 -10.61 -4.23
C LEU A 454 -13.03 -9.91 -5.26
N LEU A 455 -12.49 -9.73 -6.45
CA LEU A 455 -13.13 -9.07 -7.58
C LEU A 455 -13.27 -10.03 -8.77
N ARG A 456 -14.39 -9.99 -9.48
CA ARG A 456 -14.51 -10.60 -10.80
C ARG A 456 -14.05 -9.64 -11.89
N ILE A 457 -13.47 -10.16 -12.94
CA ILE A 457 -12.94 -9.37 -14.06
C ILE A 457 -14.06 -9.01 -15.04
N SER A 458 -14.99 -9.95 -15.28
CA SER A 458 -16.00 -9.88 -16.34
C SER A 458 -16.90 -8.64 -16.30
N GLU A 459 -17.20 -8.11 -15.11
CA GLU A 459 -18.14 -7.02 -14.93
C GLU A 459 -17.56 -5.61 -15.18
N VAL A 460 -16.25 -5.49 -15.28
CA VAL A 460 -15.57 -4.19 -15.31
C VAL A 460 -14.78 -3.91 -16.57
N MET A 461 -14.49 -4.96 -17.36
CA MET A 461 -13.67 -4.84 -18.56
C MET A 461 -14.41 -5.28 -19.81
N PRO A 462 -14.59 -4.38 -20.80
CA PRO A 462 -15.12 -4.78 -22.11
C PRO A 462 -14.26 -5.89 -22.73
N GLY A 463 -14.90 -6.94 -23.24
CA GLY A 463 -14.24 -8.12 -23.81
C GLY A 463 -13.81 -9.17 -22.80
N ALA A 464 -14.21 -9.02 -21.52
CA ALA A 464 -13.97 -10.00 -20.45
C ALA A 464 -15.23 -10.81 -20.08
N GLU A 465 -16.28 -10.72 -20.84
CA GLU A 465 -17.60 -11.28 -20.51
C GLU A 465 -17.59 -12.80 -20.36
N GLU A 466 -16.66 -13.49 -21.02
CA GLU A 466 -16.55 -14.96 -20.99
C GLU A 466 -15.62 -15.48 -19.88
N THR A 467 -14.82 -14.64 -19.22
CA THR A 467 -13.91 -15.10 -18.18
C THR A 467 -14.62 -15.30 -16.85
N THR A 468 -14.35 -16.43 -16.19
CA THR A 468 -14.78 -16.71 -14.82
C THR A 468 -13.75 -16.27 -13.78
N ARG A 469 -12.59 -15.77 -14.24
CA ARG A 469 -11.47 -15.39 -13.37
C ARG A 469 -11.80 -14.21 -12.47
N GLY A 470 -11.09 -14.22 -11.33
CA GLY A 470 -11.08 -13.10 -10.40
C GLY A 470 -9.68 -12.86 -9.85
N ILE A 471 -9.54 -11.71 -9.20
CA ILE A 471 -8.34 -11.33 -8.46
C ILE A 471 -8.69 -11.10 -6.99
N ALA A 472 -7.84 -11.60 -6.10
CA ALA A 472 -7.94 -11.38 -4.66
C ALA A 472 -6.81 -10.48 -4.19
N LEU A 473 -7.09 -9.64 -3.18
CA LEU A 473 -6.10 -8.75 -2.57
C LEU A 473 -6.25 -8.73 -1.06
N ALA A 474 -5.12 -8.75 -0.37
CA ALA A 474 -5.03 -8.51 1.06
C ALA A 474 -3.86 -7.59 1.36
N THR A 475 -3.99 -6.77 2.39
CA THR A 475 -2.87 -6.01 2.99
C THR A 475 -2.63 -6.50 4.40
N ASP A 476 -1.40 -6.42 4.86
CA ASP A 476 -1.02 -6.75 6.22
C ASP A 476 0.25 -6.04 6.68
N GLY A 477 0.43 -5.93 8.01
CA GLY A 477 1.63 -5.41 8.65
C GLY A 477 1.45 -5.28 10.17
N ASN A 478 2.31 -5.92 10.96
CA ASN A 478 2.25 -5.87 12.41
C ASN A 478 3.47 -5.14 13.00
N GLY A 479 3.25 -3.90 13.46
CA GLY A 479 4.30 -3.05 14.02
C GLY A 479 4.89 -3.61 15.32
N ARG A 480 4.12 -4.33 16.15
CA ARG A 480 4.62 -4.95 17.38
C ARG A 480 5.59 -6.09 17.07
N TYR A 481 5.23 -6.97 16.14
CA TYR A 481 6.13 -8.04 15.70
C TYR A 481 7.41 -7.49 15.10
N ALA A 482 7.30 -6.49 14.22
CA ALA A 482 8.47 -5.86 13.61
C ALA A 482 9.32 -5.07 14.63
N ARG A 483 8.73 -4.58 15.72
CA ARG A 483 9.49 -3.94 16.83
C ARG A 483 10.30 -4.96 17.63
N LEU A 484 9.77 -6.16 17.82
CA LEU A 484 10.47 -7.25 18.49
C LEU A 484 11.59 -7.85 17.63
N ASP A 485 11.30 -8.10 16.36
CA ASP A 485 12.27 -8.57 15.37
C ASP A 485 11.85 -8.08 13.98
N PRO A 486 12.52 -7.06 13.41
CA PRO A 486 12.14 -6.51 12.11
C PRO A 486 12.23 -7.51 10.96
N TYR A 487 13.17 -8.45 11.03
CA TYR A 487 13.32 -9.52 10.03
C TYR A 487 12.13 -10.48 10.05
N ALA A 488 11.83 -11.03 11.22
CA ALA A 488 10.70 -11.95 11.40
C ALA A 488 9.34 -11.25 11.22
N GLY A 489 9.20 -10.02 11.72
CA GLY A 489 7.96 -9.24 11.58
C GLY A 489 7.61 -8.93 10.13
N ALA A 490 8.60 -8.64 9.27
CA ALA A 490 8.38 -8.46 7.85
C ALA A 490 8.00 -9.76 7.13
N GLN A 491 8.55 -10.90 7.56
CA GLN A 491 8.17 -12.22 7.06
C GLN A 491 6.73 -12.57 7.47
N LEU A 492 6.36 -12.29 8.71
CA LEU A 492 5.00 -12.55 9.23
C LEU A 492 3.95 -11.71 8.51
N ALA A 493 4.23 -10.42 8.26
CA ALA A 493 3.33 -9.56 7.49
C ALA A 493 3.05 -10.13 6.09
N LEU A 494 4.10 -10.59 5.39
CA LEU A 494 3.90 -11.25 4.10
C LEU A 494 3.17 -12.59 4.21
N ALA A 495 3.51 -13.40 5.21
CA ALA A 495 2.90 -14.71 5.45
C ALA A 495 1.39 -14.59 5.68
N GLU A 496 0.97 -13.60 6.46
CA GLU A 496 -0.44 -13.33 6.77
C GLU A 496 -1.21 -12.83 5.53
N ALA A 497 -0.72 -11.80 4.84
CA ALA A 497 -1.36 -11.33 3.59
C ALA A 497 -1.44 -12.44 2.53
N TYR A 498 -0.41 -13.30 2.44
CA TYR A 498 -0.37 -14.46 1.55
C TYR A 498 -1.44 -15.49 1.92
N ARG A 499 -1.57 -15.81 3.20
CA ARG A 499 -2.59 -16.72 3.74
C ARG A 499 -4.00 -16.13 3.57
N ASN A 500 -4.20 -14.84 3.82
CA ASN A 500 -5.48 -14.14 3.64
C ASN A 500 -5.99 -14.23 2.20
N VAL A 501 -5.11 -14.16 1.22
CA VAL A 501 -5.47 -14.43 -0.18
C VAL A 501 -5.82 -15.91 -0.38
N ALA A 502 -5.01 -16.84 0.16
CA ALA A 502 -5.19 -18.27 -0.07
C ALA A 502 -6.49 -18.84 0.55
N VAL A 503 -6.93 -18.36 1.71
CA VAL A 503 -8.19 -18.81 2.35
C VAL A 503 -9.42 -18.48 1.52
N THR A 504 -9.36 -17.50 0.61
CA THR A 504 -10.45 -17.23 -0.34
C THR A 504 -10.52 -18.24 -1.50
N GLY A 505 -9.51 -19.10 -1.63
CA GLY A 505 -9.33 -20.04 -2.75
C GLY A 505 -8.50 -19.45 -3.90
N ALA A 506 -8.03 -18.21 -3.78
CA ALA A 506 -7.16 -17.58 -4.77
C ALA A 506 -5.69 -17.97 -4.52
N LYS A 507 -4.94 -18.21 -5.61
CA LYS A 507 -3.51 -18.47 -5.56
C LYS A 507 -2.74 -17.15 -5.47
N PRO A 508 -1.96 -16.89 -4.39
CA PRO A 508 -1.09 -15.73 -4.30
C PRO A 508 -0.09 -15.67 -5.46
N LEU A 509 0.13 -14.48 -6.03
CA LEU A 509 0.87 -14.32 -7.27
C LEU A 509 2.01 -13.30 -7.19
N ALA A 510 1.80 -12.16 -6.54
CA ALA A 510 2.77 -11.06 -6.50
C ALA A 510 2.55 -10.17 -5.29
N VAL A 511 3.57 -9.37 -4.96
CA VAL A 511 3.64 -8.52 -3.76
C VAL A 511 3.96 -7.08 -4.13
N THR A 512 3.29 -6.14 -3.49
CA THR A 512 3.71 -4.74 -3.36
C THR A 512 3.94 -4.44 -1.88
N ASN A 513 4.71 -3.39 -1.55
CA ASN A 513 4.95 -3.05 -0.15
C ASN A 513 4.99 -1.54 0.08
N CYS A 514 4.68 -1.12 1.31
CA CYS A 514 4.86 0.23 1.81
C CYS A 514 5.62 0.15 3.13
N LEU A 515 6.88 0.59 3.13
CA LEU A 515 7.80 0.42 4.24
C LEU A 515 7.83 1.70 5.08
N ASN A 516 7.17 1.68 6.25
CA ASN A 516 7.00 2.85 7.12
C ASN A 516 7.95 2.77 8.31
N PHE A 517 8.89 3.74 8.40
CA PHE A 517 9.94 3.78 9.42
C PHE A 517 10.18 5.21 9.92
N GLY A 518 10.89 5.34 11.03
CA GLY A 518 11.35 6.62 11.56
C GLY A 518 12.39 7.31 10.67
N SER A 519 13.23 8.16 11.25
CA SER A 519 14.28 8.88 10.49
C SER A 519 15.37 7.95 9.97
N PRO A 520 15.74 8.01 8.68
CA PRO A 520 16.86 7.23 8.14
C PRO A 520 18.23 7.75 8.59
N GLU A 521 18.27 8.85 9.31
CA GLU A 521 19.49 9.39 9.91
C GLU A 521 19.81 8.77 11.27
N ASP A 522 18.83 8.03 11.85
CA ASP A 522 19.03 7.23 13.07
C ASP A 522 19.57 5.83 12.67
N PRO A 523 20.78 5.45 13.13
CA PRO A 523 21.34 4.14 12.83
C PRO A 523 20.53 2.95 13.36
N GLU A 524 19.76 3.11 14.43
CA GLU A 524 18.88 2.08 14.98
C GLU A 524 17.65 1.86 14.07
N VAL A 525 17.06 2.93 13.54
CA VAL A 525 15.99 2.87 12.55
C VAL A 525 16.47 2.25 11.25
N MET A 526 17.66 2.62 10.78
CA MET A 526 18.22 2.03 9.57
C MET A 526 18.54 0.54 9.71
N TRP A 527 18.90 0.08 10.92
CA TRP A 527 19.03 -1.35 11.19
C TRP A 527 17.67 -2.06 11.07
N GLN A 528 16.64 -1.50 11.68
CA GLN A 528 15.28 -2.04 11.55
C GLN A 528 14.85 -2.12 10.07
N PHE A 529 15.13 -1.08 9.30
CA PHE A 529 14.82 -1.04 7.87
C PHE A 529 15.60 -2.10 7.06
N ALA A 530 16.89 -2.24 7.32
CA ALA A 530 17.75 -3.22 6.64
C ALA A 530 17.29 -4.66 6.94
N GLU A 531 16.97 -4.98 8.20
CA GLU A 531 16.50 -6.30 8.61
C GLU A 531 15.10 -6.60 8.07
N ALA A 532 14.17 -5.65 8.13
CA ALA A 532 12.83 -5.82 7.55
C ALA A 532 12.87 -6.05 6.04
N THR A 533 13.69 -5.26 5.32
CA THR A 533 13.88 -5.43 3.87
C THR A 533 14.49 -6.80 3.54
N ARG A 534 15.47 -7.26 4.34
CA ARG A 534 16.08 -8.57 4.19
C ARG A 534 15.06 -9.69 4.46
N GLY A 535 14.27 -9.57 5.53
CA GLY A 535 13.23 -10.52 5.90
C GLY A 535 12.17 -10.67 4.82
N LEU A 536 11.67 -9.55 4.30
CA LEU A 536 10.68 -9.53 3.24
C LEU A 536 11.22 -10.17 1.93
N ALA A 537 12.46 -9.85 1.55
CA ALA A 537 13.08 -10.40 0.34
C ALA A 537 13.27 -11.93 0.45
N ASP A 538 13.68 -12.43 1.63
CA ASP A 538 13.85 -13.85 1.88
C ASP A 538 12.50 -14.58 1.92
N ALA A 539 11.45 -13.96 2.48
CA ALA A 539 10.09 -14.50 2.46
C ALA A 539 9.52 -14.57 1.04
N CYS A 540 9.66 -13.53 0.23
CA CYS A 540 9.25 -13.53 -1.17
C CYS A 540 9.90 -14.69 -1.96
N LYS A 541 11.19 -14.94 -1.70
CA LYS A 541 11.92 -16.07 -2.31
C LYS A 541 11.34 -17.42 -1.90
N THR A 542 11.05 -17.63 -0.61
CA THR A 542 10.53 -18.89 -0.08
C THR A 542 9.11 -19.16 -0.54
N LEU A 543 8.24 -18.14 -0.51
CA LEU A 543 6.85 -18.23 -0.94
C LEU A 543 6.69 -18.21 -2.47
N GLY A 544 7.73 -17.88 -3.22
CA GLY A 544 7.70 -17.89 -4.69
C GLY A 544 6.96 -16.71 -5.32
N VAL A 545 6.80 -15.60 -4.62
CA VAL A 545 6.09 -14.40 -5.08
C VAL A 545 7.04 -13.23 -5.31
N PRO A 546 7.09 -12.61 -6.51
CA PRO A 546 7.95 -11.47 -6.80
C PRO A 546 7.39 -10.18 -6.20
N VAL A 547 8.28 -9.25 -5.82
CA VAL A 547 7.93 -7.86 -5.54
C VAL A 547 7.79 -7.12 -6.86
N THR A 548 6.63 -6.49 -7.09
CA THR A 548 6.33 -5.75 -8.32
C THR A 548 6.71 -4.28 -8.24
N GLY A 549 6.68 -3.73 -7.04
CA GLY A 549 6.95 -2.33 -6.74
C GLY A 549 6.60 -2.03 -5.30
N GLY A 550 6.65 -0.78 -4.90
CA GLY A 550 6.31 -0.35 -3.56
C GLY A 550 6.74 1.08 -3.28
N ASN A 551 6.63 1.46 -2.01
CA ASN A 551 6.97 2.78 -1.50
C ASN A 551 7.77 2.68 -0.21
N VAL A 552 8.62 3.65 0.08
CA VAL A 552 9.27 3.82 1.38
C VAL A 552 8.84 5.14 1.98
N SER A 553 8.32 5.08 3.20
CA SER A 553 7.96 6.23 4.01
C SER A 553 8.89 6.32 5.21
N PHE A 554 9.78 7.29 5.21
CA PHE A 554 10.65 7.64 6.32
C PHE A 554 10.13 8.84 7.11
N TYR A 555 10.84 9.20 8.18
CA TYR A 555 10.54 10.32 9.08
C TYR A 555 9.19 10.21 9.81
N ASN A 556 8.64 8.98 9.92
CA ASN A 556 7.43 8.76 10.73
C ASN A 556 7.81 8.77 12.23
N GLN A 557 7.96 9.99 12.77
CA GLN A 557 8.33 10.22 14.17
C GLN A 557 7.87 11.60 14.66
N THR A 558 7.64 11.70 15.96
CA THR A 558 7.34 12.97 16.65
C THR A 558 8.52 13.33 17.54
N GLY A 559 9.22 14.42 17.22
CA GLY A 559 10.50 14.74 17.85
C GLY A 559 11.52 13.60 17.66
N THR A 560 11.94 12.96 18.75
CA THR A 560 12.88 11.82 18.74
C THR A 560 12.20 10.45 18.85
N THR A 561 10.87 10.41 18.97
CA THR A 561 10.13 9.15 19.14
C THR A 561 9.63 8.66 17.78
N ALA A 562 10.25 7.60 17.26
CA ALA A 562 9.83 6.93 16.04
C ALA A 562 8.62 6.03 16.28
N ILE A 563 7.82 5.81 15.24
CA ILE A 563 6.81 4.73 15.24
C ILE A 563 7.52 3.36 15.37
N HIS A 564 6.75 2.32 15.67
CA HIS A 564 7.28 0.97 15.45
C HIS A 564 7.59 0.75 13.97
N PRO A 565 8.65 0.01 13.61
CA PRO A 565 8.89 -0.35 12.22
C PRO A 565 7.66 -1.07 11.67
N THR A 566 7.10 -0.55 10.59
CA THR A 566 5.83 -1.09 10.06
C THR A 566 5.93 -1.35 8.56
N PRO A 567 6.51 -2.50 8.17
CA PRO A 567 6.48 -2.97 6.79
C PRO A 567 5.06 -3.44 6.47
N VAL A 568 4.33 -2.64 5.69
CA VAL A 568 3.03 -3.02 5.16
C VAL A 568 3.22 -3.70 3.81
N VAL A 569 2.56 -4.80 3.59
CA VAL A 569 2.58 -5.53 2.32
C VAL A 569 1.18 -5.63 1.73
N GLY A 570 1.11 -5.69 0.39
CA GLY A 570 -0.10 -6.02 -0.34
C GLY A 570 0.17 -7.24 -1.21
N VAL A 571 -0.66 -8.28 -1.10
CA VAL A 571 -0.57 -9.49 -1.90
C VAL A 571 -1.74 -9.56 -2.87
N LEU A 572 -1.42 -9.76 -4.16
CA LEU A 572 -2.40 -10.05 -5.20
C LEU A 572 -2.36 -11.54 -5.53
N GLY A 573 -3.54 -12.14 -5.61
CA GLY A 573 -3.72 -13.52 -6.07
C GLY A 573 -4.76 -13.65 -7.18
N VAL A 574 -4.82 -14.81 -7.80
CA VAL A 574 -5.74 -15.11 -8.90
C VAL A 574 -6.56 -16.35 -8.57
N ILE A 575 -7.83 -16.30 -8.87
CA ILE A 575 -8.74 -17.45 -8.86
C ILE A 575 -9.26 -17.69 -10.27
N ASP A 576 -9.21 -18.94 -10.74
CA ASP A 576 -9.65 -19.29 -12.11
C ASP A 576 -11.15 -19.21 -12.29
N ASP A 577 -11.91 -19.46 -11.22
CA ASP A 577 -13.37 -19.36 -11.22
C ASP A 577 -13.86 -18.76 -9.90
N VAL A 578 -14.39 -17.54 -9.93
CA VAL A 578 -14.94 -16.85 -8.75
C VAL A 578 -16.09 -17.61 -8.08
N ALA A 579 -16.74 -18.53 -8.78
CA ALA A 579 -17.77 -19.39 -8.18
C ALA A 579 -17.17 -20.40 -7.18
N LYS A 580 -15.88 -20.69 -7.29
CA LYS A 580 -15.13 -21.59 -6.38
C LYS A 580 -14.56 -20.89 -5.15
N ARG A 581 -14.81 -19.57 -4.99
CA ARG A 581 -14.36 -18.85 -3.79
C ARG A 581 -14.89 -19.46 -2.52
N VAL A 582 -14.10 -19.38 -1.48
CA VAL A 582 -14.49 -19.75 -0.12
C VAL A 582 -14.77 -18.46 0.66
N ARG A 583 -15.78 -18.47 1.52
CA ARG A 583 -16.13 -17.36 2.41
C ARG A 583 -15.52 -17.58 3.79
N SER A 584 -15.18 -16.50 4.48
CA SER A 584 -14.81 -16.56 5.89
C SER A 584 -16.04 -16.97 6.72
N GLY A 585 -15.80 -17.81 7.73
CA GLY A 585 -16.80 -18.22 8.70
C GLY A 585 -17.70 -19.41 8.32
N PHE A 586 -18.59 -19.75 9.23
CA PHE A 586 -19.47 -20.91 9.11
C PHE A 586 -20.66 -20.62 8.21
N THR A 587 -20.91 -21.50 7.23
CA THR A 587 -21.95 -21.29 6.21
C THR A 587 -23.13 -22.24 6.35
N GLY A 588 -22.99 -23.35 7.09
CA GLY A 588 -24.02 -24.37 7.30
C GLY A 588 -23.92 -25.02 8.68
N ALA A 589 -24.92 -25.81 9.05
CA ALA A 589 -24.87 -26.65 10.22
C ALA A 589 -24.34 -28.05 9.86
N ASP A 590 -23.87 -28.78 10.89
CA ASP A 590 -23.34 -30.14 10.80
C ASP A 590 -22.09 -30.31 9.92
N GLU A 591 -21.41 -29.20 9.60
CA GLU A 591 -20.11 -29.23 8.90
C GLU A 591 -18.98 -29.53 9.88
N LYS A 592 -17.92 -30.20 9.43
CA LYS A 592 -16.71 -30.47 10.24
C LYS A 592 -15.91 -29.18 10.38
N VAL A 593 -15.61 -28.81 11.61
CA VAL A 593 -14.69 -27.73 11.94
C VAL A 593 -13.28 -28.29 12.07
N VAL A 594 -12.34 -27.76 11.33
CA VAL A 594 -10.97 -28.28 11.20
C VAL A 594 -9.98 -27.15 11.39
N LEU A 595 -8.98 -27.38 12.25
CA LEU A 595 -7.79 -26.54 12.38
C LEU A 595 -6.67 -27.13 11.51
N LEU A 596 -6.09 -26.29 10.66
CA LEU A 596 -4.88 -26.59 9.89
C LEU A 596 -3.68 -25.91 10.54
N GLY A 597 -2.52 -26.62 10.54
CA GLY A 597 -1.29 -26.12 11.15
C GLY A 597 -1.17 -26.38 12.65
N ASP A 598 0.05 -26.26 13.16
CA ASP A 598 0.39 -26.52 14.56
C ASP A 598 0.33 -25.25 15.41
N THR A 599 0.00 -25.42 16.68
CA THR A 599 -0.02 -24.34 17.67
C THR A 599 1.13 -24.56 18.66
N ASP A 600 2.03 -23.58 18.74
CA ASP A 600 3.07 -23.50 19.77
C ASP A 600 2.76 -22.41 20.79
N GLU A 601 3.55 -22.29 21.83
CA GLU A 601 3.42 -21.24 22.85
C GLU A 601 4.07 -19.94 22.39
N GLU A 602 3.35 -19.11 21.64
CA GLU A 602 3.86 -17.88 20.98
C GLU A 602 2.98 -16.68 21.33
N PHE A 603 3.46 -15.84 22.27
CA PHE A 603 2.73 -14.68 22.81
C PHE A 603 3.49 -13.35 22.71
N GLY A 604 4.73 -13.33 22.20
CA GLY A 604 5.50 -12.10 22.05
C GLY A 604 4.86 -11.15 21.03
N GLY A 605 4.45 -9.96 21.49
CA GLY A 605 3.74 -8.97 20.68
C GLY A 605 2.28 -9.27 20.39
N SER A 606 1.71 -10.34 21.00
CA SER A 606 0.32 -10.77 20.77
C SER A 606 -0.71 -9.74 21.28
N GLU A 607 -1.93 -9.80 20.73
CA GLU A 607 -3.06 -8.99 21.21
C GLU A 607 -3.39 -9.29 22.67
N TRP A 608 -3.27 -10.56 23.11
CA TRP A 608 -3.46 -10.87 24.52
C TRP A 608 -2.45 -10.15 25.43
N ALA A 609 -1.15 -10.21 25.11
CA ALA A 609 -0.11 -9.54 25.90
C ALA A 609 -0.31 -8.02 25.90
N HIS A 610 -0.68 -7.46 24.75
CA HIS A 610 -0.93 -6.04 24.59
C HIS A 610 -2.19 -5.57 25.36
N VAL A 611 -3.34 -6.23 25.15
CA VAL A 611 -4.63 -5.80 25.71
C VAL A 611 -4.73 -6.10 27.22
N ALA A 612 -4.30 -7.29 27.64
CA ALA A 612 -4.46 -7.70 29.03
C ALA A 612 -3.37 -7.13 29.95
N HIS A 613 -2.17 -6.86 29.44
CA HIS A 613 -1.01 -6.51 30.25
C HIS A 613 -0.28 -5.21 29.82
N GLY A 614 -0.65 -4.63 28.67
CA GLY A 614 0.10 -3.50 28.09
C GLY A 614 1.57 -3.89 27.79
N HIS A 615 1.83 -5.16 27.54
CA HIS A 615 3.17 -5.72 27.42
C HIS A 615 3.61 -5.79 25.95
N LEU A 616 4.85 -5.41 25.70
CA LEU A 616 5.57 -5.62 24.45
C LEU A 616 6.96 -6.13 24.77
N GLY A 617 7.23 -7.41 24.48
CA GLY A 617 8.51 -8.05 24.78
C GLY A 617 8.54 -9.50 24.30
N GLY A 618 9.71 -10.12 24.38
CA GLY A 618 9.96 -11.45 23.84
C GLY A 618 10.28 -11.47 22.35
N LEU A 619 10.07 -12.59 21.71
CA LEU A 619 10.18 -12.74 20.27
C LEU A 619 8.79 -12.83 19.64
N PRO A 620 8.60 -12.33 18.41
CA PRO A 620 7.36 -12.55 17.68
C PRO A 620 7.18 -14.04 17.37
N PRO A 621 5.99 -14.48 16.91
CA PRO A 621 5.80 -15.85 16.44
C PRO A 621 6.82 -16.23 15.37
N GLN A 622 7.14 -17.51 15.28
CA GLN A 622 8.04 -18.01 14.26
C GLN A 622 7.41 -17.92 12.87
N ALA A 623 8.07 -17.26 11.93
CA ALA A 623 7.66 -17.25 10.53
C ALA A 623 7.96 -18.61 9.88
N ARG A 624 6.91 -19.44 9.70
CA ARG A 624 7.00 -20.80 9.14
C ARG A 624 6.70 -20.79 7.64
N LEU A 625 7.54 -20.11 6.85
CA LEU A 625 7.26 -19.77 5.45
C LEU A 625 7.02 -20.99 4.54
N GLU A 626 7.72 -22.10 4.75
CA GLU A 626 7.47 -23.34 4.01
C GLU A 626 6.09 -23.92 4.34
N ALA A 627 5.71 -23.92 5.62
CA ALA A 627 4.38 -24.37 6.05
C ALA A 627 3.26 -23.42 5.53
N GLU A 628 3.50 -22.11 5.47
CA GLU A 628 2.56 -21.15 4.84
C GLU A 628 2.34 -21.48 3.36
N ARG A 629 3.41 -21.74 2.61
CA ARG A 629 3.31 -22.13 1.21
C ARG A 629 2.51 -23.44 1.03
N ASP A 630 2.80 -24.46 1.83
CA ASP A 630 2.17 -25.75 1.74
C ASP A 630 0.70 -25.69 2.19
N LEU A 631 0.39 -24.88 3.22
CA LEU A 631 -0.98 -24.55 3.63
C LEU A 631 -1.77 -23.86 2.50
N ALA A 632 -1.18 -22.88 1.83
CA ALA A 632 -1.84 -22.20 0.72
C ALA A 632 -2.11 -23.14 -0.47
N LEU A 633 -1.23 -24.11 -0.75
CA LEU A 633 -1.48 -25.13 -1.77
C LEU A 633 -2.70 -25.98 -1.41
N VAL A 634 -2.80 -26.45 -0.16
CA VAL A 634 -3.96 -27.22 0.33
C VAL A 634 -5.25 -26.40 0.21
N LEU A 635 -5.24 -25.13 0.69
CA LEU A 635 -6.42 -24.27 0.68
C LEU A 635 -6.93 -24.01 -0.74
N THR A 636 -6.04 -23.66 -1.66
CA THR A 636 -6.40 -23.34 -3.05
C THR A 636 -6.85 -24.57 -3.82
N GLU A 637 -6.21 -25.73 -3.60
CA GLU A 637 -6.61 -26.99 -4.22
C GLU A 637 -7.97 -27.46 -3.69
N ALA A 638 -8.16 -27.49 -2.38
CA ALA A 638 -9.42 -27.88 -1.74
C ALA A 638 -10.60 -26.96 -2.17
N ALA A 639 -10.35 -25.64 -2.31
CA ALA A 639 -11.33 -24.69 -2.83
C ALA A 639 -11.71 -25.02 -4.28
N SER A 640 -10.72 -25.26 -5.15
CA SER A 640 -10.94 -25.59 -6.56
C SER A 640 -11.77 -26.87 -6.74
N GLN A 641 -11.58 -27.85 -5.86
CA GLN A 641 -12.32 -29.11 -5.83
C GLN A 641 -13.68 -28.99 -5.12
N GLY A 642 -14.00 -27.83 -4.49
CA GLY A 642 -15.26 -27.60 -3.79
C GLY A 642 -15.40 -28.39 -2.49
N MET A 643 -14.28 -28.72 -1.84
CA MET A 643 -14.26 -29.43 -0.56
C MET A 643 -14.58 -28.52 0.62
N LEU A 644 -14.16 -27.23 0.55
CA LEU A 644 -14.35 -26.25 1.62
C LEU A 644 -15.72 -25.59 1.53
N THR A 645 -16.38 -25.43 2.67
CA THR A 645 -17.61 -24.64 2.83
C THR A 645 -17.36 -23.29 3.47
N GLY A 646 -16.32 -23.19 4.32
CA GLY A 646 -15.81 -21.97 4.93
C GLY A 646 -14.30 -22.08 5.14
N SER A 647 -13.63 -20.94 5.15
CA SER A 647 -12.19 -20.86 5.41
C SER A 647 -11.85 -19.48 5.99
N HIS A 648 -11.01 -19.44 7.02
CA HIS A 648 -10.60 -18.24 7.73
C HIS A 648 -9.16 -18.41 8.20
N ASP A 649 -8.34 -17.37 8.13
CA ASP A 649 -6.98 -17.43 8.67
C ASP A 649 -6.98 -17.41 10.20
N LEU A 650 -5.87 -17.76 10.81
CA LEU A 650 -5.61 -17.52 12.23
C LEU A 650 -4.45 -16.54 12.37
N SER A 651 -4.72 -15.40 12.99
CA SER A 651 -3.78 -14.31 13.25
C SER A 651 -3.96 -13.74 14.66
N ASP A 652 -4.17 -12.45 14.78
CA ASP A 652 -4.32 -11.72 16.04
C ASP A 652 -5.42 -12.35 16.93
N GLY A 653 -5.08 -12.65 18.18
CA GLY A 653 -5.97 -13.29 19.17
C GLY A 653 -6.16 -14.81 18.99
N GLY A 654 -5.56 -15.43 17.98
CA GLY A 654 -5.47 -16.86 17.76
C GLY A 654 -6.81 -17.56 17.48
N LEU A 655 -6.89 -18.86 17.77
CA LEU A 655 -8.06 -19.70 17.49
C LEU A 655 -9.35 -19.22 18.15
N ALA A 656 -9.25 -18.59 19.32
CA ALA A 656 -10.43 -18.10 20.04
C ALA A 656 -11.16 -17.01 19.24
N ILE A 657 -10.42 -16.06 18.67
CA ILE A 657 -10.97 -14.98 17.86
C ILE A 657 -11.44 -15.52 16.51
N ALA A 658 -10.66 -16.35 15.83
CA ALA A 658 -11.08 -16.95 14.57
C ALA A 658 -12.39 -17.75 14.68
N LEU A 659 -12.59 -18.51 15.78
CA LEU A 659 -13.85 -19.21 16.05
C LEU A 659 -15.01 -18.22 16.31
N ALA A 660 -14.76 -17.14 17.05
CA ALA A 660 -15.78 -16.12 17.31
C ALA A 660 -16.21 -15.42 16.01
N GLU A 661 -15.28 -14.99 15.18
CA GLU A 661 -15.53 -14.34 13.88
C GLU A 661 -16.24 -15.28 12.92
N ALA A 662 -15.81 -16.56 12.86
CA ALA A 662 -16.49 -17.58 12.08
C ALA A 662 -17.95 -17.78 12.49
N CYS A 663 -18.26 -17.73 13.81
CA CYS A 663 -19.65 -17.76 14.31
C CYS A 663 -20.43 -16.49 13.94
N LEU A 664 -19.77 -15.32 14.02
CA LEU A 664 -20.39 -14.01 13.75
C LEU A 664 -20.80 -13.83 12.29
N ALA A 665 -20.05 -14.42 11.36
CA ALA A 665 -20.22 -14.23 9.91
C ALA A 665 -21.65 -14.52 9.43
N GLN A 666 -22.27 -15.62 9.89
CA GLN A 666 -23.66 -16.00 9.52
C GLN A 666 -24.56 -16.25 10.76
N GLY A 667 -24.05 -16.01 11.97
CA GLY A 667 -24.79 -16.26 13.21
C GLY A 667 -24.95 -17.74 13.54
N ILE A 668 -24.06 -18.59 13.06
CA ILE A 668 -24.06 -20.05 13.28
C ILE A 668 -23.00 -20.38 14.34
N GLY A 669 -23.41 -21.07 15.42
CA GLY A 669 -22.49 -21.52 16.45
C GLY A 669 -21.68 -22.75 16.05
N CYS A 670 -20.85 -23.22 16.99
CA CYS A 670 -20.13 -24.49 16.85
C CYS A 670 -19.91 -25.16 18.21
N THR A 671 -19.64 -26.46 18.18
CA THR A 671 -19.15 -27.21 19.33
C THR A 671 -17.84 -27.87 18.94
N VAL A 672 -16.77 -27.49 19.64
CA VAL A 672 -15.40 -27.91 19.34
C VAL A 672 -14.67 -28.40 20.60
N SER A 673 -13.72 -29.29 20.43
CA SER A 673 -12.75 -29.73 21.43
C SER A 673 -11.34 -29.41 20.96
N LEU A 674 -10.47 -28.92 21.83
CA LEU A 674 -9.08 -28.62 21.49
C LEU A 674 -8.29 -29.90 21.27
N PRO A 675 -7.27 -29.91 20.37
CA PRO A 675 -6.51 -31.11 20.04
C PRO A 675 -5.66 -31.66 21.19
N GLY A 676 -5.55 -30.93 22.30
CA GLY A 676 -4.78 -31.27 23.50
C GLY A 676 -3.96 -30.07 24.01
N GLY A 677 -3.14 -30.31 25.05
CA GLY A 677 -2.33 -29.24 25.64
C GLY A 677 -3.09 -28.32 26.60
N GLU A 678 -2.53 -27.17 26.89
CA GLU A 678 -3.13 -26.17 27.76
C GLU A 678 -4.17 -25.35 26.95
N ALA A 679 -5.39 -25.25 27.47
CA ALA A 679 -6.49 -24.57 26.77
C ALA A 679 -6.18 -23.08 26.43
N PHE A 680 -5.46 -22.39 27.31
CA PHE A 680 -5.04 -21.01 27.07
C PHE A 680 -4.12 -20.91 25.85
N VAL A 681 -3.10 -21.75 25.74
CA VAL A 681 -2.19 -21.81 24.59
C VAL A 681 -2.95 -22.17 23.32
N GLY A 682 -3.79 -23.22 23.37
CA GLY A 682 -4.57 -23.67 22.21
C GLY A 682 -5.51 -22.61 21.64
N LEU A 683 -6.04 -21.71 22.50
CA LEU A 683 -7.01 -20.69 22.11
C LEU A 683 -6.37 -19.35 21.71
N PHE A 684 -5.33 -18.89 22.41
CA PHE A 684 -4.87 -17.50 22.32
C PHE A 684 -3.45 -17.34 21.78
N SER A 685 -2.73 -18.43 21.52
CA SER A 685 -1.43 -18.33 20.84
C SER A 685 -1.61 -17.87 19.40
N GLU A 686 -0.69 -17.01 18.93
CA GLU A 686 -0.72 -16.40 17.60
C GLU A 686 0.31 -17.05 16.64
N SER A 687 0.50 -18.37 16.75
CA SER A 687 1.37 -19.12 15.84
C SER A 687 0.98 -18.95 14.38
N SER A 688 1.96 -18.76 13.49
CA SER A 688 1.75 -18.61 12.05
C SER A 688 1.38 -19.92 11.35
N ALA A 689 1.10 -19.87 10.05
CA ALA A 689 0.78 -20.99 9.18
C ALA A 689 -0.42 -21.82 9.66
N ARG A 690 -1.49 -21.17 10.11
CA ARG A 690 -2.72 -21.82 10.56
C ARG A 690 -3.95 -21.26 9.86
N ALA A 691 -4.94 -22.13 9.63
CA ALA A 691 -6.26 -21.75 9.13
C ALA A 691 -7.38 -22.55 9.81
N LEU A 692 -8.55 -21.92 9.97
CA LEU A 692 -9.78 -22.56 10.41
C LEU A 692 -10.64 -22.82 9.17
N VAL A 693 -10.97 -24.09 8.90
CA VAL A 693 -11.81 -24.42 7.74
C VAL A 693 -13.03 -25.25 8.15
N THR A 694 -14.07 -25.19 7.32
CA THR A 694 -15.21 -26.09 7.42
C THR A 694 -15.31 -26.95 6.16
N VAL A 695 -15.64 -28.22 6.38
CA VAL A 695 -15.73 -29.25 5.36
C VAL A 695 -17.00 -30.06 5.56
N LYS A 696 -17.71 -30.42 4.48
CA LYS A 696 -18.83 -31.34 4.60
C LYS A 696 -18.38 -32.70 5.12
N PRO A 697 -19.17 -33.37 5.96
CA PRO A 697 -18.78 -34.67 6.54
C PRO A 697 -18.33 -35.68 5.50
N GLU A 698 -18.98 -35.74 4.34
CA GLU A 698 -18.66 -36.69 3.25
C GLU A 698 -17.35 -36.37 2.52
N SER A 699 -16.83 -35.15 2.63
CA SER A 699 -15.58 -34.70 2.00
C SER A 699 -14.37 -34.75 2.95
N PHE A 700 -14.60 -35.01 4.25
CA PHE A 700 -13.56 -34.87 5.27
C PHE A 700 -12.37 -35.85 5.08
N ASP A 701 -12.63 -37.09 4.75
CA ASP A 701 -11.55 -38.09 4.58
C ASP A 701 -10.64 -37.71 3.37
N ALA A 702 -11.25 -37.31 2.24
CA ALA A 702 -10.51 -36.86 1.08
C ALA A 702 -9.74 -35.56 1.35
N PHE A 703 -10.29 -34.66 2.14
CA PHE A 703 -9.62 -33.43 2.57
C PHE A 703 -8.42 -33.73 3.48
N ALA A 704 -8.58 -34.64 4.44
CA ALA A 704 -7.49 -35.07 5.32
C ALA A 704 -6.34 -35.76 4.54
N GLU A 705 -6.68 -36.57 3.50
CA GLU A 705 -5.68 -37.15 2.58
C GLU A 705 -4.93 -36.06 1.80
N LEU A 706 -5.61 -35.01 1.34
CA LEU A 706 -4.98 -33.86 0.68
C LEU A 706 -4.01 -33.14 1.62
N CYS A 707 -4.42 -32.86 2.87
CA CYS A 707 -3.55 -32.25 3.88
C CYS A 707 -2.30 -33.11 4.12
N ALA A 708 -2.46 -34.43 4.27
CA ALA A 708 -1.34 -35.37 4.48
C ALA A 708 -0.39 -35.44 3.27
N ALA A 709 -0.90 -35.28 2.05
CA ALA A 709 -0.08 -35.25 0.83
C ALA A 709 0.84 -34.02 0.74
N HIS A 710 0.52 -32.95 1.45
CA HIS A 710 1.30 -31.72 1.52
C HIS A 710 1.95 -31.49 2.90
N ASP A 711 1.99 -32.50 3.77
CA ASP A 711 2.54 -32.43 5.12
C ASP A 711 1.90 -31.31 5.99
N VAL A 712 0.62 -30.96 5.75
CA VAL A 712 -0.13 -29.95 6.53
C VAL A 712 -0.86 -30.64 7.67
N PRO A 713 -0.57 -30.30 8.95
CA PRO A 713 -1.30 -30.82 10.10
C PRO A 713 -2.80 -30.49 9.99
N CYS A 714 -3.66 -31.49 10.28
CA CYS A 714 -5.10 -31.40 10.10
C CYS A 714 -5.82 -31.97 11.33
N TYR A 715 -6.43 -31.09 12.12
CA TYR A 715 -7.10 -31.42 13.38
C TYR A 715 -8.62 -31.22 13.28
N GLY A 716 -9.38 -32.30 13.30
CA GLY A 716 -10.85 -32.22 13.41
C GLY A 716 -11.22 -31.76 14.82
N LEU A 717 -11.74 -30.53 14.94
CA LEU A 717 -12.11 -29.95 16.23
C LEU A 717 -13.53 -30.32 16.66
N GLY A 718 -14.47 -30.40 15.72
CA GLY A 718 -15.88 -30.60 16.05
C GLY A 718 -16.83 -30.31 14.88
N THR A 719 -17.97 -29.71 15.18
CA THR A 719 -19.01 -29.43 14.17
C THR A 719 -19.63 -28.05 14.36
N THR A 720 -20.05 -27.47 13.24
CA THR A 720 -20.87 -26.25 13.22
C THR A 720 -22.32 -26.57 13.62
N GLY A 721 -22.99 -25.57 14.16
CA GLY A 721 -24.43 -25.61 14.52
C GLY A 721 -24.74 -24.99 15.87
N GLY A 722 -26.02 -24.86 16.15
CA GLY A 722 -26.49 -24.19 17.35
C GLY A 722 -26.33 -22.66 17.30
N THR A 723 -26.48 -22.05 18.49
CA THR A 723 -26.49 -20.57 18.65
C THR A 723 -25.42 -20.07 19.62
N SER A 724 -24.44 -20.93 19.96
CA SER A 724 -23.33 -20.62 20.85
C SER A 724 -22.01 -21.08 20.25
N LEU A 725 -20.93 -20.39 20.59
CA LEU A 725 -19.56 -20.90 20.51
C LEU A 725 -19.30 -21.73 21.76
N VAL A 726 -19.16 -23.05 21.60
CA VAL A 726 -18.86 -23.99 22.69
C VAL A 726 -17.48 -24.61 22.47
N VAL A 727 -16.55 -24.36 23.39
CA VAL A 727 -15.31 -25.12 23.51
C VAL A 727 -15.48 -26.05 24.71
N GLU A 728 -15.58 -27.37 24.45
CA GLU A 728 -15.97 -28.37 25.43
C GLU A 728 -15.09 -28.33 26.68
N GLY A 729 -15.73 -28.20 27.85
CA GLY A 729 -15.03 -28.11 29.13
C GLY A 729 -14.29 -26.79 29.40
N VAL A 730 -14.36 -25.79 28.50
CA VAL A 730 -13.62 -24.53 28.61
C VAL A 730 -14.56 -23.32 28.65
N LEU A 731 -15.41 -23.13 27.64
CA LEU A 731 -16.31 -22.00 27.53
C LEU A 731 -17.57 -22.30 26.71
N ASP A 732 -18.64 -21.54 26.99
CA ASP A 732 -19.90 -21.50 26.23
C ASP A 732 -20.35 -20.03 26.16
N ILE A 733 -20.44 -19.48 24.94
CA ILE A 733 -20.80 -18.08 24.72
C ILE A 733 -21.87 -18.00 23.61
N PRO A 734 -23.04 -17.44 23.90
CA PRO A 734 -24.05 -17.21 22.86
C PRO A 734 -23.50 -16.30 21.74
N VAL A 735 -23.81 -16.60 20.48
CA VAL A 735 -23.39 -15.78 19.34
C VAL A 735 -23.94 -14.35 19.44
N THR A 736 -25.09 -14.17 20.08
CA THR A 736 -25.65 -12.84 20.35
C THR A 736 -24.80 -12.02 21.30
N GLU A 737 -24.16 -12.64 22.29
CA GLU A 737 -23.24 -11.96 23.22
C GLU A 737 -21.92 -11.62 22.53
N LEU A 738 -21.36 -12.56 21.72
CA LEU A 738 -20.21 -12.28 20.87
C LEU A 738 -20.46 -11.06 19.99
N ARG A 739 -21.61 -11.04 19.29
CA ARG A 739 -22.01 -9.94 18.40
C ARG A 739 -22.11 -8.61 19.15
N GLN A 740 -22.77 -8.59 20.29
CA GLN A 740 -22.91 -7.38 21.10
C GLN A 740 -21.52 -6.85 21.52
N THR A 741 -20.62 -7.74 21.97
CA THR A 741 -19.25 -7.36 22.36
C THR A 741 -18.45 -6.81 21.19
N HIS A 742 -18.53 -7.49 20.03
CA HIS A 742 -17.76 -7.16 18.83
C HIS A 742 -18.19 -5.82 18.19
N GLU A 743 -19.48 -5.48 18.18
CA GLU A 743 -20.01 -4.36 17.40
C GLU A 743 -20.05 -3.02 18.14
N VAL A 744 -19.90 -2.98 19.48
CA VAL A 744 -20.16 -1.73 20.25
C VAL A 744 -18.96 -0.79 20.35
N THR A 745 -17.74 -1.28 20.19
CA THR A 745 -16.52 -0.55 20.59
C THR A 745 -16.26 0.69 19.73
N LEU A 746 -16.10 0.55 18.42
CA LEU A 746 -15.83 1.70 17.57
C LEU A 746 -16.98 2.70 17.48
N PRO A 747 -18.26 2.27 17.37
CA PRO A 747 -19.37 3.21 17.49
C PRO A 747 -19.45 3.93 18.84
N GLY A 748 -19.04 3.28 19.94
CA GLY A 748 -18.97 3.89 21.27
C GLY A 748 -17.86 4.95 21.40
N ILE A 749 -16.83 4.88 20.57
CA ILE A 749 -15.70 5.82 20.59
C ILE A 749 -15.91 6.96 19.58
N PHE A 750 -16.36 6.65 18.36
CA PHE A 750 -16.40 7.58 17.22
C PHE A 750 -17.83 7.95 16.77
N GLY A 751 -18.85 7.22 17.23
CA GLY A 751 -20.26 7.34 16.84
C GLY A 751 -21.04 8.46 17.51
#